data_56e94a401fd30b223f083456ce4f41c3
#
_entry.id   56e94a401fd30b223f083456ce4f41c3
#
_cell.length_a   1.000
_cell.length_b   1.000
_cell.length_c   1.000
_cell.angle_alpha   90.00
_cell.angle_beta   90.00
_cell.angle_gamma   90.00
#
_symmetry.space_group_name_H-M   'P 1'
#
loop_
_entity.id
_entity.type
_entity.pdbx_description
1 polymer ?
#
loop_
_entity_poly.entity_id
_entity_poly.type
_entity_poly.pdbx_seq_one_letter_code
_entity_poly.pdbx_strand_id
1 'polypeptide(L)'
;MKYDFKKIEPKWQKKWEDERLFEAKDFSDKPKFYGLVEFPYPSGAGMHVGHIKAYSSMEVLSRKRRMQGYNVLFPIGYDAFGLPTENYAIKTNTHPRVITDANIAKFSNQLKSVGFSFDWSRTVDTSKDDYYKWTQWIFLKLFDHGLVFRDKTLVNYCPHCKVVLSNEDSQGGKCDICHTDVIQLPKDVWYLKITDYADKLLTGLDDVDYPEAIKQQEVNWIGKSTGAFVNFTIDGIDEKLEIYTTRPDTLFGVTFMVMAPEHPLIDKYQDRISNMDAINAYRDECAKKTEFERTQLVKDKTGLKIEGLEAVNPVNGKKIPIFIADYVMMGYGTGAIMAVPAHDQRDWDFAHAFGIDIIEVIQGGDISKEAYTGDGMMVNSEYLNGFDNKKDSIAKMTEILEEKGIGHAGIQFKMKDWAFNRQRYWGEPIPLVHCPKCGVVGVPYEELPLRLPEVKDFEPGEDGKSPLARIESFVNCTCPKCGGPAQRETDTMPQWAGSSWYFLRYCDPHNDKAFADMDKLKYWMPVDWYNGGMEHVTRHLIYSRFWHHFLYDIGEVNTPEPYMKRSAQGMILGSDGEKMSKSRGNVVDPLDIVNQYGADTLRVYVLFMGDYGSAAPWNDSSVKGCRRFLDRVAGLTDIISDDKKAVSYETLLHKTIKKVTDDIEAQKFNTAIAALMTLLNEIYKENRISKENLTIFLKLLSPFAPHITEEIYEMIGGEGFLTVSAWPEYDEAKTIDATVEVGVQVNGKVRAAVSIPAGCDKDTAMAAAKANDRVASFLEGKKIVKEIFVPGKIINIVVK
;
A
#
# COMPACT_ATOMS: atom_id res chain seq x y z
N MET A 1 26.63 -34.23 6.69
CA MET A 1 26.97 -32.99 7.47
C MET A 1 25.85 -32.68 8.46
N LYS A 2 26.14 -32.19 9.69
CA LYS A 2 25.12 -31.66 10.63
C LYS A 2 24.98 -30.15 10.44
N TYR A 3 23.75 -29.64 10.29
CA TYR A 3 23.52 -28.20 10.19
C TYR A 3 23.62 -27.52 11.58
N ASP A 4 24.82 -27.11 11.95
CA ASP A 4 25.09 -26.31 13.15
C ASP A 4 24.90 -24.80 12.82
N PHE A 5 23.65 -24.36 12.78
CA PHE A 5 23.32 -22.98 12.38
C PHE A 5 23.98 -21.93 13.29
N LYS A 6 24.21 -22.22 14.57
CA LYS A 6 24.89 -21.30 15.51
C LYS A 6 26.34 -20.99 15.13
N LYS A 7 26.99 -21.86 14.33
CA LYS A 7 28.34 -21.65 13.82
C LYS A 7 28.33 -21.19 12.36
N ILE A 8 27.44 -21.78 11.54
CA ILE A 8 27.40 -21.60 10.10
C ILE A 8 26.88 -20.20 9.73
N GLU A 9 25.74 -19.79 10.32
CA GLU A 9 25.10 -18.53 9.95
C GLU A 9 25.97 -17.31 10.28
N PRO A 10 26.53 -17.14 11.48
CA PRO A 10 27.43 -16.01 11.76
C PRO A 10 28.71 -16.02 10.92
N LYS A 11 29.23 -17.21 10.56
CA LYS A 11 30.39 -17.34 9.66
C LYS A 11 30.14 -16.69 8.31
N TRP A 12 28.99 -16.99 7.70
CA TRP A 12 28.65 -16.49 6.39
C TRP A 12 28.22 -15.03 6.40
N GLN A 13 27.46 -14.59 7.38
CA GLN A 13 27.09 -13.18 7.57
C GLN A 13 28.35 -12.31 7.65
N LYS A 14 29.34 -12.75 8.44
CA LYS A 14 30.62 -12.03 8.54
C LYS A 14 31.40 -12.04 7.23
N LYS A 15 31.49 -13.18 6.52
CA LYS A 15 32.19 -13.25 5.22
C LYS A 15 31.55 -12.30 4.19
N TRP A 16 30.21 -12.25 4.10
CA TRP A 16 29.52 -11.33 3.18
C TRP A 16 29.76 -9.86 3.51
N GLU A 17 29.80 -9.52 4.81
CA GLU A 17 30.06 -8.16 5.27
C GLU A 17 31.53 -7.76 5.01
N ASP A 18 32.49 -8.61 5.36
CA ASP A 18 33.91 -8.36 5.13
C ASP A 18 34.25 -8.14 3.64
N GLU A 19 33.63 -8.90 2.75
CA GLU A 19 33.81 -8.79 1.29
C GLU A 19 32.93 -7.74 0.62
N ARG A 20 32.04 -7.06 1.39
CA ARG A 20 31.07 -6.08 0.87
C ARG A 20 30.26 -6.62 -0.31
N LEU A 21 29.87 -7.90 -0.22
CA LEU A 21 29.40 -8.70 -1.35
C LEU A 21 28.13 -8.15 -2.01
N PHE A 22 27.31 -7.42 -1.24
CA PHE A 22 25.99 -6.93 -1.66
C PHE A 22 25.96 -5.43 -1.99
N GLU A 23 27.11 -4.75 -1.96
CA GLU A 23 27.19 -3.33 -2.33
C GLU A 23 26.94 -3.13 -3.83
N ALA A 24 26.00 -2.27 -4.15
CA ALA A 24 25.66 -1.87 -5.50
C ALA A 24 26.70 -0.90 -6.06
N LYS A 25 27.04 -1.03 -7.34
CA LYS A 25 28.03 -0.18 -8.01
C LYS A 25 27.36 0.81 -8.93
N ASP A 26 27.57 2.11 -8.70
CA ASP A 26 27.09 3.13 -9.62
C ASP A 26 27.75 2.96 -11.01
N PHE A 27 26.95 3.16 -12.05
CA PHE A 27 27.40 3.14 -13.47
C PHE A 27 28.05 1.82 -13.91
N SER A 28 27.56 0.68 -13.40
CA SER A 28 28.00 -0.65 -13.83
C SER A 28 27.51 -0.96 -15.24
N ASP A 29 28.33 -1.71 -16.04
CA ASP A 29 27.93 -2.24 -17.35
C ASP A 29 26.87 -3.35 -17.27
N LYS A 30 26.61 -3.89 -16.06
CA LYS A 30 25.57 -4.90 -15.83
C LYS A 30 24.19 -4.27 -15.86
N PRO A 31 23.15 -5.01 -16.29
CA PRO A 31 21.79 -4.52 -16.15
C PRO A 31 21.47 -4.22 -14.67
N LYS A 32 20.81 -3.10 -14.40
CA LYS A 32 20.46 -2.72 -13.03
C LYS A 32 19.19 -3.43 -12.57
N PHE A 33 19.08 -3.67 -11.28
CA PHE A 33 17.84 -4.01 -10.60
C PHE A 33 17.76 -3.26 -9.29
N TYR A 34 16.78 -2.41 -9.14
CA TYR A 34 16.50 -1.69 -7.91
C TYR A 34 15.27 -2.32 -7.22
N GLY A 35 15.54 -3.20 -6.26
CA GLY A 35 14.53 -3.81 -5.40
C GLY A 35 14.33 -2.98 -4.14
N LEU A 36 13.10 -2.63 -3.79
CA LEU A 36 12.78 -1.78 -2.65
C LEU A 36 11.78 -2.46 -1.72
N VAL A 37 11.97 -2.27 -0.42
CA VAL A 37 10.99 -2.57 0.63
C VAL A 37 10.70 -1.32 1.44
N GLU A 38 9.51 -1.24 2.02
CA GLU A 38 9.20 -0.17 2.97
C GLU A 38 10.16 -0.26 4.15
N PHE A 39 10.88 0.82 4.41
CA PHE A 39 11.82 0.84 5.51
C PHE A 39 11.09 0.89 6.86
N PRO A 40 11.62 0.24 7.90
CA PRO A 40 10.91 0.11 9.15
C PRO A 40 10.90 1.40 9.97
N TYR A 41 9.81 1.59 10.72
CA TYR A 41 9.75 2.53 11.82
C TYR A 41 10.37 1.88 13.07
N PRO A 42 11.52 2.38 13.60
CA PRO A 42 12.24 1.73 14.71
C PRO A 42 11.54 1.95 16.05
N SER A 43 10.46 1.20 16.29
CA SER A 43 9.73 1.23 17.55
C SER A 43 10.41 0.38 18.65
N GLY A 44 10.22 0.74 19.93
CA GLY A 44 10.91 0.13 21.05
C GLY A 44 10.78 -1.39 21.25
N ALA A 45 9.83 -2.03 20.57
CA ALA A 45 9.65 -3.48 20.66
C ALA A 45 10.61 -4.29 19.81
N GLY A 46 11.22 -3.67 18.81
CA GLY A 46 11.88 -4.39 17.72
C GLY A 46 10.91 -4.87 16.65
N MET A 47 11.45 -5.62 15.70
CA MET A 47 10.70 -6.22 14.61
C MET A 47 9.93 -7.45 15.06
N HIS A 48 8.86 -7.77 14.39
CA HIS A 48 8.15 -9.05 14.48
C HIS A 48 8.27 -9.82 13.15
N VAL A 49 7.92 -11.10 13.14
CA VAL A 49 8.05 -11.98 11.97
C VAL A 49 7.32 -11.47 10.72
N GLY A 50 6.32 -10.61 10.86
CA GLY A 50 5.65 -9.96 9.73
C GLY A 50 6.58 -9.09 8.88
N HIS A 51 7.52 -8.35 9.51
CA HIS A 51 8.56 -7.61 8.79
C HIS A 51 9.49 -8.57 8.03
N ILE A 52 9.83 -9.71 8.64
CA ILE A 52 10.70 -10.70 8.00
C ILE A 52 10.03 -11.27 6.74
N LYS A 53 8.72 -11.58 6.77
CA LYS A 53 7.98 -11.98 5.56
C LYS A 53 8.03 -10.91 4.48
N ALA A 54 7.77 -9.65 4.84
CA ALA A 54 7.78 -8.52 3.91
C ALA A 54 9.12 -8.36 3.18
N TYR A 55 10.24 -8.45 3.92
CA TYR A 55 11.56 -8.28 3.34
C TYR A 55 12.07 -9.51 2.60
N SER A 56 11.68 -10.70 3.02
CA SER A 56 12.13 -11.97 2.43
C SER A 56 11.75 -12.11 0.96
N SER A 57 10.65 -11.52 0.50
CA SER A 57 10.25 -11.61 -0.91
C SER A 57 11.24 -10.89 -1.83
N MET A 58 11.54 -9.63 -1.51
CA MET A 58 12.51 -8.84 -2.29
C MET A 58 13.93 -9.36 -2.12
N GLU A 59 14.24 -9.92 -0.97
CA GLU A 59 15.51 -10.62 -0.70
C GLU A 59 15.71 -11.80 -1.66
N VAL A 60 14.70 -12.67 -1.81
CA VAL A 60 14.75 -13.81 -2.74
C VAL A 60 14.94 -13.34 -4.19
N LEU A 61 14.18 -12.33 -4.60
CA LEU A 61 14.31 -11.72 -5.92
C LEU A 61 15.70 -11.10 -6.12
N SER A 62 16.19 -10.34 -5.14
CA SER A 62 17.50 -9.67 -5.21
C SER A 62 18.66 -10.67 -5.33
N ARG A 63 18.62 -11.78 -4.57
CA ARG A 63 19.62 -12.85 -4.71
C ARG A 63 19.56 -13.51 -6.07
N LYS A 64 18.34 -13.87 -6.54
CA LYS A 64 18.17 -14.42 -7.90
C LYS A 64 18.69 -13.46 -8.96
N ARG A 65 18.40 -12.15 -8.89
CA ARG A 65 18.91 -11.14 -9.84
C ARG A 65 20.43 -11.07 -9.85
N ARG A 66 21.10 -11.13 -8.68
CA ARG A 66 22.57 -11.18 -8.63
C ARG A 66 23.12 -12.43 -9.34
N MET A 67 22.49 -13.60 -9.12
CA MET A 67 22.85 -14.84 -9.81
C MET A 67 22.55 -14.80 -11.32
N GLN A 68 21.62 -13.93 -11.75
CA GLN A 68 21.36 -13.66 -13.18
C GLN A 68 22.30 -12.60 -13.78
N GLY A 69 23.26 -12.11 -13.00
CA GLY A 69 24.27 -11.16 -13.46
C GLY A 69 23.86 -9.68 -13.34
N TYR A 70 22.76 -9.35 -12.66
CA TYR A 70 22.35 -7.96 -12.44
C TYR A 70 23.25 -7.26 -11.41
N ASN A 71 23.38 -5.94 -11.57
CA ASN A 71 23.83 -5.03 -10.53
C ASN A 71 22.61 -4.64 -9.68
N VAL A 72 22.58 -5.13 -8.44
CA VAL A 72 21.37 -5.05 -7.61
C VAL A 72 21.52 -3.99 -6.52
N LEU A 73 20.67 -2.98 -6.54
CA LEU A 73 20.45 -2.05 -5.44
C LEU A 73 19.29 -2.57 -4.57
N PHE A 74 19.62 -3.04 -3.37
CA PHE A 74 18.66 -3.49 -2.37
C PHE A 74 19.01 -2.87 -1.02
N PRO A 75 18.60 -1.61 -0.78
CA PRO A 75 18.97 -0.85 0.41
C PRO A 75 18.00 -1.05 1.55
N ILE A 76 18.41 -0.62 2.75
CA ILE A 76 17.57 -0.51 3.92
C ILE A 76 17.90 0.77 4.69
N GLY A 77 16.95 1.34 5.39
CA GLY A 77 17.09 2.50 6.25
C GLY A 77 16.03 2.52 7.34
N TYR A 78 15.85 3.68 7.98
CA TYR A 78 14.97 3.81 9.13
C TYR A 78 14.13 5.07 9.03
N ASP A 79 12.80 4.92 9.12
CA ASP A 79 11.86 6.01 9.30
C ASP A 79 11.82 6.37 10.79
N ALA A 80 12.64 7.36 11.18
CA ALA A 80 13.07 7.49 12.57
C ALA A 80 12.42 8.65 13.33
N PHE A 81 11.70 9.57 12.64
CA PHE A 81 10.85 10.55 13.28
C PHE A 81 9.44 9.99 13.55
N GLY A 82 8.67 10.59 14.44
CA GLY A 82 7.24 10.30 14.59
C GLY A 82 6.75 10.17 16.03
N LEU A 83 5.43 10.22 16.14
CA LEU A 83 4.68 10.23 17.41
C LEU A 83 4.91 8.99 18.30
N PRO A 84 5.02 7.74 17.81
CA PRO A 84 5.18 6.60 18.68
C PRO A 84 6.45 6.66 19.53
N THR A 85 7.57 7.11 18.94
CA THR A 85 8.83 7.28 19.66
C THR A 85 8.75 8.43 20.66
N GLU A 86 8.15 9.56 20.27
CA GLU A 86 7.98 10.69 21.17
C GLU A 86 7.07 10.36 22.38
N ASN A 87 5.94 9.70 22.14
CA ASN A 87 5.05 9.26 23.22
C ASN A 87 5.75 8.28 24.17
N TYR A 88 6.58 7.38 23.64
CA TYR A 88 7.38 6.50 24.47
C TYR A 88 8.47 7.26 25.27
N ALA A 89 9.09 8.24 24.64
CA ALA A 89 10.09 9.13 25.23
C ALA A 89 9.51 9.93 26.42
N ILE A 90 8.32 10.50 26.25
CA ILE A 90 7.56 11.19 27.32
C ILE A 90 7.31 10.22 28.48
N LYS A 91 6.75 9.03 28.19
CA LYS A 91 6.42 8.01 29.19
C LYS A 91 7.63 7.54 30.01
N THR A 92 8.81 7.48 29.38
CA THR A 92 10.05 6.98 30.01
C THR A 92 10.96 8.09 30.50
N ASN A 93 10.57 9.36 30.32
CA ASN A 93 11.40 10.53 30.60
C ASN A 93 12.80 10.42 29.98
N THR A 94 12.88 9.96 28.73
CA THR A 94 14.12 9.73 27.98
C THR A 94 14.06 10.50 26.67
N HIS A 95 15.12 11.20 26.28
CA HIS A 95 15.13 11.99 25.05
C HIS A 95 14.87 11.11 23.82
N PRO A 96 14.01 11.53 22.85
CA PRO A 96 13.64 10.72 21.69
C PRO A 96 14.83 10.23 20.86
N ARG A 97 15.89 11.03 20.73
CA ARG A 97 17.14 10.67 20.04
C ARG A 97 17.77 9.40 20.62
N VAL A 98 17.86 9.31 21.95
CA VAL A 98 18.48 8.15 22.64
C VAL A 98 17.67 6.87 22.35
N ILE A 99 16.34 6.99 22.40
CA ILE A 99 15.44 5.88 22.12
C ILE A 99 15.55 5.45 20.64
N THR A 100 15.56 6.41 19.73
CA THR A 100 15.68 6.18 18.29
C THR A 100 16.99 5.46 17.97
N ASP A 101 18.13 5.94 18.46
CA ASP A 101 19.44 5.34 18.20
C ASP A 101 19.53 3.90 18.76
N ALA A 102 18.99 3.65 19.96
CA ALA A 102 18.92 2.31 20.53
C ALA A 102 18.02 1.36 19.73
N ASN A 103 16.88 1.86 19.26
CA ASN A 103 15.94 1.08 18.45
C ASN A 103 16.53 0.76 17.06
N ILE A 104 17.18 1.72 16.40
CA ILE A 104 17.89 1.49 15.13
C ILE A 104 18.95 0.40 15.30
N ALA A 105 19.75 0.46 16.35
CA ALA A 105 20.75 -0.56 16.64
C ALA A 105 20.12 -1.95 16.82
N LYS A 106 18.98 -2.04 17.52
CA LYS A 106 18.23 -3.29 17.69
C LYS A 106 17.69 -3.83 16.36
N PHE A 107 17.07 -2.97 15.55
CA PHE A 107 16.53 -3.35 14.24
C PHE A 107 17.63 -3.81 13.28
N SER A 108 18.76 -3.08 13.25
CA SER A 108 19.93 -3.45 12.45
C SER A 108 20.44 -4.84 12.82
N ASN A 109 20.55 -5.13 14.14
CA ASN A 109 20.97 -6.44 14.62
C ASN A 109 19.98 -7.54 14.21
N GLN A 110 18.67 -7.30 14.34
CA GLN A 110 17.64 -8.26 13.92
C GLN A 110 17.73 -8.54 12.41
N LEU A 111 17.88 -7.53 11.57
CA LEU A 111 17.99 -7.68 10.11
C LEU A 111 19.26 -8.41 9.69
N LYS A 112 20.41 -8.07 10.30
CA LYS A 112 21.69 -8.73 10.06
C LYS A 112 21.66 -10.19 10.47
N SER A 113 21.03 -10.51 11.62
CA SER A 113 20.94 -11.88 12.12
C SER A 113 20.11 -12.80 11.22
N VAL A 114 19.18 -12.26 10.42
CA VAL A 114 18.41 -13.01 9.41
C VAL A 114 19.22 -13.22 8.11
N GLY A 115 20.32 -12.50 7.94
CA GLY A 115 21.21 -12.65 6.78
C GLY A 115 20.65 -12.07 5.49
N PHE A 116 19.91 -10.95 5.57
CA PHE A 116 19.44 -10.24 4.39
C PHE A 116 20.60 -9.61 3.60
N SER A 117 20.50 -9.65 2.28
CA SER A 117 21.52 -9.13 1.36
C SER A 117 21.34 -7.65 1.05
N PHE A 118 21.04 -6.85 2.08
CA PHE A 118 20.94 -5.40 1.95
C PHE A 118 22.28 -4.76 1.65
N ASP A 119 22.26 -3.69 0.86
CA ASP A 119 23.39 -2.78 0.72
C ASP A 119 23.43 -1.80 1.92
N TRP A 120 24.14 -2.22 2.96
CA TRP A 120 24.27 -1.45 4.20
C TRP A 120 25.06 -0.14 4.02
N SER A 121 25.84 0.00 2.96
CA SER A 121 26.57 1.23 2.66
C SER A 121 25.65 2.39 2.26
N ARG A 122 24.40 2.08 1.90
CA ARG A 122 23.39 3.05 1.49
C ARG A 122 22.29 3.28 2.55
N THR A 123 22.54 2.87 3.80
CA THR A 123 21.60 3.06 4.89
C THR A 123 21.32 4.53 5.18
N VAL A 124 20.04 4.89 5.35
CA VAL A 124 19.59 6.23 5.71
C VAL A 124 18.80 6.22 7.03
N ASP A 125 18.84 7.34 7.74
CA ASP A 125 18.06 7.61 8.95
C ASP A 125 17.38 8.97 8.78
N THR A 126 16.05 8.97 8.68
CA THR A 126 15.26 10.18 8.38
C THR A 126 15.42 11.27 9.46
N SER A 127 15.87 10.92 10.67
CA SER A 127 16.05 11.85 11.78
C SER A 127 17.45 12.47 11.87
N LYS A 128 18.33 12.17 10.91
CA LYS A 128 19.68 12.77 10.86
C LYS A 128 19.69 14.02 9.99
N ASP A 129 20.55 14.96 10.34
CA ASP A 129 20.70 16.26 9.69
C ASP A 129 20.99 16.14 8.18
N ASP A 130 21.80 15.16 7.79
CA ASP A 130 22.19 14.90 6.40
C ASP A 130 21.05 14.33 5.56
N TYR A 131 19.99 13.84 6.23
CA TYR A 131 18.77 13.38 5.57
C TYR A 131 17.69 14.47 5.57
N TYR A 132 17.23 14.96 6.76
CA TYR A 132 16.07 15.85 6.80
C TYR A 132 16.37 17.27 6.27
N LYS A 133 17.64 17.67 6.11
CA LYS A 133 18.03 18.81 5.32
C LYS A 133 17.34 18.81 3.96
N TRP A 134 17.27 17.67 3.32
CA TRP A 134 16.71 17.53 1.98
C TRP A 134 15.19 17.39 2.02
N THR A 135 14.60 16.83 3.08
CA THR A 135 13.14 16.91 3.30
C THR A 135 12.70 18.37 3.39
N GLN A 136 13.43 19.18 4.15
CA GLN A 136 13.20 20.63 4.26
C GLN A 136 13.40 21.35 2.92
N TRP A 137 14.41 20.96 2.14
CA TRP A 137 14.66 21.50 0.82
C TRP A 137 13.50 21.22 -0.14
N ILE A 138 12.99 19.99 -0.18
CA ILE A 138 11.83 19.64 -1.02
C ILE A 138 10.59 20.42 -0.57
N PHE A 139 10.37 20.54 0.74
CA PHE A 139 9.28 21.35 1.27
C PHE A 139 9.35 22.83 0.83
N LEU A 140 10.54 23.44 0.88
CA LEU A 140 10.73 24.80 0.40
C LEU A 140 10.48 24.92 -1.11
N LYS A 141 10.88 23.93 -1.91
CA LYS A 141 10.53 23.90 -3.34
C LYS A 141 9.01 23.86 -3.54
N LEU A 142 8.28 23.05 -2.78
CA LEU A 142 6.81 23.03 -2.81
C LEU A 142 6.23 24.40 -2.41
N PHE A 143 6.79 25.04 -1.38
CA PHE A 143 6.38 26.38 -0.94
C PHE A 143 6.62 27.43 -2.01
N ASP A 144 7.79 27.46 -2.62
CA ASP A 144 8.15 28.43 -3.67
C ASP A 144 7.28 28.29 -4.93
N HIS A 145 6.75 27.09 -5.19
CA HIS A 145 5.83 26.82 -6.30
C HIS A 145 4.35 26.98 -5.92
N GLY A 146 4.05 27.49 -4.71
CA GLY A 146 2.67 27.80 -4.29
C GLY A 146 1.82 26.56 -3.96
N LEU A 147 2.46 25.41 -3.75
CA LEU A 147 1.82 24.15 -3.35
C LEU A 147 1.66 24.00 -1.84
N VAL A 148 2.16 24.95 -1.07
CA VAL A 148 2.00 25.03 0.39
C VAL A 148 1.16 26.23 0.75
N PHE A 149 0.10 26.04 1.52
CA PHE A 149 -0.73 27.15 2.01
C PHE A 149 -1.13 26.91 3.47
N ARG A 150 -1.57 27.96 4.14
CA ARG A 150 -2.09 27.90 5.51
C ARG A 150 -3.54 28.30 5.55
N ASP A 151 -4.35 27.54 6.25
CA ASP A 151 -5.76 27.85 6.41
C ASP A 151 -6.22 27.51 7.83
N LYS A 152 -7.25 28.25 8.30
CA LYS A 152 -7.89 28.01 9.58
C LYS A 152 -9.21 27.28 9.35
N THR A 153 -9.16 25.97 9.49
CA THR A 153 -10.29 25.09 9.22
C THR A 153 -10.57 24.15 10.40
N LEU A 154 -11.74 23.51 10.36
CA LEU A 154 -12.02 22.36 11.23
C LEU A 154 -11.17 21.19 10.78
N VAL A 155 -10.33 20.70 11.67
CA VAL A 155 -9.40 19.59 11.39
C VAL A 155 -9.61 18.44 12.36
N ASN A 156 -9.21 17.26 11.91
CA ASN A 156 -9.12 16.09 12.76
C ASN A 156 -8.06 16.31 13.84
N TYR A 157 -8.44 16.16 15.10
CA TYR A 157 -7.54 16.33 16.23
C TYR A 157 -7.66 15.18 17.21
N CYS A 158 -6.51 14.60 17.58
CA CYS A 158 -6.47 13.58 18.61
C CYS A 158 -6.27 14.24 19.98
N PRO A 159 -7.27 14.16 20.90
CA PRO A 159 -7.14 14.78 22.22
C PRO A 159 -6.12 14.08 23.13
N HIS A 160 -5.89 12.80 22.92
CA HIS A 160 -4.86 12.03 23.65
C HIS A 160 -3.44 12.35 23.17
N CYS A 161 -3.21 12.31 21.86
CA CYS A 161 -1.91 12.65 21.30
C CYS A 161 -1.66 14.15 21.21
N LYS A 162 -2.68 14.99 21.41
CA LYS A 162 -2.62 16.46 21.33
C LYS A 162 -2.06 16.95 20.00
N VAL A 163 -2.56 16.41 18.89
CA VAL A 163 -2.01 16.64 17.54
C VAL A 163 -3.10 16.69 16.47
N VAL A 164 -2.89 17.54 15.46
CA VAL A 164 -3.67 17.53 14.22
C VAL A 164 -3.34 16.29 13.41
N LEU A 165 -4.36 15.68 12.82
CA LEU A 165 -4.24 14.50 11.98
C LEU A 165 -4.74 14.81 10.57
N SER A 166 -4.13 14.17 9.58
CA SER A 166 -4.68 14.13 8.23
C SER A 166 -5.91 13.20 8.17
N ASN A 167 -6.65 13.23 7.07
CA ASN A 167 -7.78 12.31 6.87
C ASN A 167 -7.31 10.85 6.83
N GLU A 168 -6.12 10.63 6.29
CA GLU A 168 -5.47 9.34 6.20
C GLU A 168 -5.07 8.80 7.58
N ASP A 169 -4.66 9.67 8.52
CA ASP A 169 -4.26 9.32 9.88
C ASP A 169 -5.44 9.14 10.85
N SER A 170 -6.68 9.45 10.39
CA SER A 170 -7.90 9.45 11.21
C SER A 170 -9.04 8.59 10.62
N GLN A 171 -8.70 7.60 9.81
CA GLN A 171 -9.68 6.72 9.17
C GLN A 171 -10.59 6.02 10.20
N GLY A 172 -11.89 6.02 9.92
CA GLY A 172 -12.87 5.45 10.83
C GLY A 172 -13.11 6.27 12.11
N GLY A 173 -12.72 7.55 12.12
CA GLY A 173 -12.92 8.46 13.27
C GLY A 173 -11.99 8.21 14.44
N LYS A 174 -10.92 7.44 14.25
CA LYS A 174 -9.95 7.08 15.29
C LYS A 174 -8.52 7.47 14.90
N CYS A 175 -7.76 7.92 15.89
CA CYS A 175 -6.32 8.15 15.72
C CYS A 175 -5.62 6.82 15.39
N ASP A 176 -4.85 6.78 14.32
CA ASP A 176 -4.12 5.57 13.89
C ASP A 176 -3.01 5.14 14.87
N ILE A 177 -2.54 6.06 15.73
CA ILE A 177 -1.47 5.81 16.72
C ILE A 177 -2.02 5.27 18.04
N CYS A 178 -3.02 5.95 18.64
CA CYS A 178 -3.52 5.62 20.00
C CYS A 178 -4.93 5.07 20.02
N HIS A 179 -5.61 5.03 18.88
CA HIS A 179 -6.99 4.56 18.68
C HIS A 179 -8.06 5.33 19.49
N THR A 180 -7.72 6.50 20.05
CA THR A 180 -8.66 7.41 20.66
C THR A 180 -9.56 8.03 19.61
N ASP A 181 -10.82 8.29 19.95
CA ASP A 181 -11.76 8.97 19.09
C ASP A 181 -11.26 10.38 18.75
N VAL A 182 -11.29 10.70 17.45
CA VAL A 182 -10.85 11.98 16.92
C VAL A 182 -11.97 12.98 17.00
N ILE A 183 -11.65 14.22 17.39
CA ILE A 183 -12.60 15.34 17.43
C ILE A 183 -12.28 16.36 16.34
N GLN A 184 -13.26 17.20 16.01
CA GLN A 184 -13.07 18.33 15.10
C GLN A 184 -12.78 19.60 15.90
N LEU A 185 -11.66 20.27 15.59
CA LEU A 185 -11.28 21.56 16.19
C LEU A 185 -10.86 22.58 15.13
N PRO A 186 -11.20 23.86 15.30
CA PRO A 186 -10.66 24.92 14.45
C PRO A 186 -9.17 25.15 14.79
N LYS A 187 -8.28 24.88 13.83
CA LYS A 187 -6.83 25.09 13.95
C LYS A 187 -6.28 25.75 12.69
N ASP A 188 -5.19 26.48 12.87
CA ASP A 188 -4.36 26.94 11.76
C ASP A 188 -3.48 25.76 11.31
N VAL A 189 -3.62 25.35 10.07
CA VAL A 189 -2.93 24.19 9.51
C VAL A 189 -2.23 24.52 8.21
N TRP A 190 -1.04 23.99 8.04
CA TRP A 190 -0.34 23.95 6.77
C TRP A 190 -0.84 22.79 5.94
N TYR A 191 -1.14 23.08 4.69
CA TYR A 191 -1.60 22.09 3.70
C TYR A 191 -0.63 22.02 2.53
N LEU A 192 -0.46 20.80 2.01
CA LEU A 192 0.12 20.57 0.68
C LEU A 192 -1.01 20.32 -0.31
N LYS A 193 -1.00 21.04 -1.45
CA LYS A 193 -2.01 20.93 -2.52
C LYS A 193 -1.85 19.63 -3.32
N ILE A 194 -2.05 18.49 -2.65
CA ILE A 194 -2.00 17.18 -3.32
C ILE A 194 -3.12 17.02 -4.34
N THR A 195 -4.23 17.75 -4.17
CA THR A 195 -5.35 17.72 -5.11
C THR A 195 -5.00 18.28 -6.49
N ASP A 196 -4.03 19.20 -6.59
CA ASP A 196 -3.51 19.71 -7.87
C ASP A 196 -2.82 18.60 -8.68
N TYR A 197 -2.41 17.51 -8.03
CA TYR A 197 -1.78 16.34 -8.62
C TYR A 197 -2.72 15.14 -8.79
N ALA A 198 -3.98 15.25 -8.40
CA ALA A 198 -4.94 14.15 -8.41
C ALA A 198 -5.07 13.48 -9.79
N ASP A 199 -5.13 14.25 -10.86
CA ASP A 199 -5.20 13.73 -12.22
C ASP A 199 -3.92 13.00 -12.65
N LYS A 200 -2.74 13.54 -12.30
CA LYS A 200 -1.46 12.86 -12.57
C LYS A 200 -1.32 11.57 -11.79
N LEU A 201 -1.73 11.57 -10.51
CA LEU A 201 -1.76 10.37 -9.69
C LEU A 201 -2.66 9.27 -10.27
N LEU A 202 -3.80 9.64 -10.87
CA LEU A 202 -4.70 8.70 -11.53
C LEU A 202 -4.13 8.18 -12.85
N THR A 203 -3.69 9.07 -13.74
CA THR A 203 -3.18 8.70 -15.06
C THR A 203 -1.88 7.92 -15.00
N GLY A 204 -1.00 8.22 -14.03
CA GLY A 204 0.25 7.49 -13.82
C GLY A 204 0.05 6.01 -13.43
N LEU A 205 -1.15 5.62 -12.95
CA LEU A 205 -1.46 4.21 -12.70
C LEU A 205 -1.54 3.36 -13.98
N ASP A 206 -1.71 3.97 -15.13
CA ASP A 206 -1.72 3.26 -16.41
C ASP A 206 -0.30 2.83 -16.84
N ASP A 207 0.72 3.53 -16.37
CA ASP A 207 2.12 3.32 -16.74
C ASP A 207 2.85 2.30 -15.85
N VAL A 208 2.19 1.77 -14.80
CA VAL A 208 2.81 0.93 -13.77
C VAL A 208 2.15 -0.45 -13.64
N ASP A 209 2.96 -1.46 -13.30
CA ASP A 209 2.53 -2.84 -13.02
C ASP A 209 2.17 -3.01 -11.53
N TYR A 210 1.06 -2.39 -11.14
CA TYR A 210 0.51 -2.59 -9.80
C TYR A 210 -0.66 -3.58 -9.84
N PRO A 211 -0.83 -4.42 -8.79
CA PRO A 211 -2.03 -5.22 -8.63
C PRO A 211 -3.31 -4.38 -8.72
N GLU A 212 -4.34 -4.90 -9.38
CA GLU A 212 -5.60 -4.19 -9.59
C GLU A 212 -6.22 -3.69 -8.27
N ALA A 213 -6.10 -4.48 -7.19
CA ALA A 213 -6.59 -4.09 -5.87
C ALA A 213 -5.91 -2.81 -5.33
N ILE A 214 -4.63 -2.61 -5.62
CA ILE A 214 -3.89 -1.40 -5.24
C ILE A 214 -4.35 -0.21 -6.08
N LYS A 215 -4.42 -0.37 -7.41
CA LYS A 215 -4.90 0.67 -8.33
C LYS A 215 -6.31 1.12 -7.94
N GLN A 216 -7.20 0.17 -7.72
CA GLN A 216 -8.59 0.48 -7.36
C GLN A 216 -8.70 1.17 -6.00
N GLN A 217 -7.84 0.83 -5.03
CA GLN A 217 -7.83 1.49 -3.73
C GLN A 217 -7.37 2.95 -3.85
N GLU A 218 -6.34 3.26 -4.66
CA GLU A 218 -5.93 4.64 -4.93
C GLU A 218 -7.00 5.42 -5.68
N VAL A 219 -7.57 4.83 -6.76
CA VAL A 219 -8.66 5.44 -7.53
C VAL A 219 -9.85 5.80 -6.62
N ASN A 220 -10.26 4.87 -5.76
CA ASN A 220 -11.38 5.09 -4.82
C ASN A 220 -11.06 6.15 -3.76
N TRP A 221 -9.79 6.24 -3.35
CA TRP A 221 -9.35 7.24 -2.38
C TRP A 221 -9.31 8.63 -3.00
N ILE A 222 -8.71 8.78 -4.17
CA ILE A 222 -8.68 10.04 -4.92
C ILE A 222 -10.10 10.44 -5.29
N GLY A 223 -10.93 9.47 -5.72
CA GLY A 223 -12.35 9.62 -5.90
C GLY A 223 -12.72 10.78 -6.84
N LYS A 224 -12.11 10.79 -8.05
CA LYS A 224 -12.44 11.76 -9.09
C LYS A 224 -13.90 11.63 -9.51
N SER A 225 -14.64 12.72 -9.44
CA SER A 225 -16.00 12.82 -9.96
C SER A 225 -16.11 13.97 -10.94
N THR A 226 -16.77 13.71 -12.07
CA THR A 226 -17.14 14.72 -13.06
C THR A 226 -18.61 15.05 -12.92
N GLY A 227 -18.93 16.33 -12.96
CA GLY A 227 -20.29 16.82 -12.81
C GLY A 227 -20.41 18.29 -13.19
N ALA A 228 -21.30 19.00 -12.52
CA ALA A 228 -21.49 20.43 -12.69
C ALA A 228 -21.63 21.15 -11.37
N PHE A 229 -21.10 22.37 -11.32
CA PHE A 229 -21.45 23.36 -10.31
C PHE A 229 -22.72 24.08 -10.76
N VAL A 230 -23.67 24.24 -9.86
CA VAL A 230 -24.97 24.85 -10.13
C VAL A 230 -25.28 25.90 -9.09
N ASN A 231 -25.65 27.09 -9.53
CA ASN A 231 -25.97 28.23 -8.68
C ASN A 231 -27.49 28.33 -8.45
N PHE A 232 -27.92 28.03 -7.23
CA PHE A 232 -29.25 28.32 -6.78
C PHE A 232 -29.26 29.73 -6.17
N THR A 233 -30.25 30.56 -6.47
CA THR A 233 -30.42 31.84 -5.80
C THR A 233 -31.29 31.66 -4.53
N ILE A 234 -31.11 32.53 -3.54
CA ILE A 234 -31.97 32.52 -2.34
C ILE A 234 -33.08 33.55 -2.56
N ASP A 235 -34.32 33.17 -2.34
CA ASP A 235 -35.50 34.04 -2.59
C ASP A 235 -35.39 35.36 -1.84
N GLY A 236 -35.53 36.46 -2.55
CA GLY A 236 -35.48 37.80 -1.96
C GLY A 236 -34.12 38.23 -1.41
N ILE A 237 -33.05 37.58 -1.79
CA ILE A 237 -31.67 37.86 -1.37
C ILE A 237 -30.74 37.80 -2.61
N ASP A 238 -29.88 38.79 -2.77
CA ASP A 238 -28.82 38.76 -3.79
C ASP A 238 -27.64 37.87 -3.32
N GLU A 239 -27.93 36.58 -3.20
CA GLU A 239 -26.97 35.57 -2.78
C GLU A 239 -27.17 34.29 -3.60
N LYS A 240 -26.06 33.62 -3.90
CA LYS A 240 -26.05 32.33 -4.61
C LYS A 240 -25.62 31.23 -3.66
N LEU A 241 -26.32 30.12 -3.69
CA LEU A 241 -25.94 28.89 -3.05
C LEU A 241 -25.43 27.97 -4.15
N GLU A 242 -24.11 27.86 -4.29
CA GLU A 242 -23.49 26.97 -5.26
C GLU A 242 -23.46 25.54 -4.72
N ILE A 243 -23.84 24.59 -5.56
CA ILE A 243 -23.73 23.17 -5.25
C ILE A 243 -22.94 22.45 -6.35
N TYR A 244 -22.40 21.30 -6.02
CA TYR A 244 -21.82 20.36 -6.98
C TYR A 244 -22.69 19.11 -7.09
N THR A 245 -22.95 18.69 -8.34
CA THR A 245 -23.69 17.45 -8.59
C THR A 245 -23.09 16.65 -9.75
N THR A 246 -23.05 15.33 -9.63
CA THR A 246 -22.72 14.40 -10.73
C THR A 246 -23.91 14.13 -11.62
N ARG A 247 -25.11 14.60 -11.25
CA ARG A 247 -26.38 14.38 -11.91
C ARG A 247 -27.12 15.69 -12.23
N PRO A 248 -26.49 16.62 -13.00
CA PRO A 248 -27.19 17.86 -13.37
C PRO A 248 -28.45 17.60 -14.18
N ASP A 249 -28.53 16.47 -14.89
CA ASP A 249 -29.72 16.03 -15.63
C ASP A 249 -30.99 15.91 -14.77
N THR A 250 -30.85 15.70 -13.45
CA THR A 250 -31.99 15.55 -12.54
C THR A 250 -32.46 16.87 -11.88
N LEU A 251 -31.92 18.01 -12.25
CA LEU A 251 -32.24 19.34 -11.67
C LEU A 251 -33.75 19.66 -11.63
N PHE A 252 -34.52 19.23 -12.61
CA PHE A 252 -35.97 19.42 -12.59
C PHE A 252 -36.72 18.66 -11.49
N GLY A 253 -36.11 17.61 -10.95
CA GLY A 253 -36.59 16.79 -9.85
C GLY A 253 -36.19 17.26 -8.46
N VAL A 254 -35.45 18.37 -8.37
CA VAL A 254 -35.02 18.92 -7.07
C VAL A 254 -36.20 19.53 -6.34
N THR A 255 -36.48 19.04 -5.13
CA THR A 255 -37.64 19.48 -4.32
C THR A 255 -37.21 20.12 -3.01
N PHE A 256 -35.92 19.98 -2.60
CA PHE A 256 -35.36 20.69 -1.44
C PHE A 256 -33.85 20.80 -1.56
N MET A 257 -33.26 21.63 -0.74
CA MET A 257 -31.83 21.79 -0.56
C MET A 257 -31.43 21.37 0.85
N VAL A 258 -30.20 20.86 1.00
CA VAL A 258 -29.66 20.58 2.34
C VAL A 258 -28.29 21.24 2.46
N MET A 259 -28.10 21.97 3.56
CA MET A 259 -26.81 22.59 3.90
C MET A 259 -26.18 21.92 5.12
N ALA A 260 -24.87 22.04 5.22
CA ALA A 260 -24.14 21.69 6.44
C ALA A 260 -24.62 22.57 7.59
N PRO A 261 -24.74 22.06 8.81
CA PRO A 261 -25.10 22.85 9.99
C PRO A 261 -24.17 24.04 10.24
N GLU A 262 -22.90 23.90 9.80
CA GLU A 262 -21.84 24.91 9.94
C GLU A 262 -21.77 25.89 8.77
N HIS A 263 -22.72 25.86 7.83
CA HIS A 263 -22.64 26.67 6.62
C HIS A 263 -22.73 28.18 6.94
N PRO A 264 -21.79 29.03 6.42
CA PRO A 264 -21.69 30.46 6.77
C PRO A 264 -22.93 31.29 6.47
N LEU A 265 -23.76 30.90 5.51
CA LEU A 265 -25.00 31.60 5.16
C LEU A 265 -25.99 31.62 6.31
N ILE A 266 -25.96 30.64 7.21
CA ILE A 266 -26.84 30.60 8.38
C ILE A 266 -26.56 31.79 9.31
N ASP A 267 -25.29 32.02 9.63
CA ASP A 267 -24.86 33.13 10.47
C ASP A 267 -25.01 34.47 9.76
N LYS A 268 -24.76 34.53 8.45
CA LYS A 268 -24.89 35.75 7.64
C LYS A 268 -26.32 36.25 7.57
N TYR A 269 -27.31 35.37 7.57
CA TYR A 269 -28.73 35.70 7.44
C TYR A 269 -29.57 35.34 8.65
N GLN A 270 -28.96 35.21 9.83
CA GLN A 270 -29.63 34.84 11.07
C GLN A 270 -30.86 35.71 11.40
N ASP A 271 -30.84 37.01 11.06
CA ASP A 271 -31.99 37.95 11.30
C ASP A 271 -33.21 37.64 10.45
N ARG A 272 -33.08 36.82 9.40
CA ARG A 272 -34.19 36.36 8.55
C ARG A 272 -34.74 34.99 8.96
N ILE A 273 -34.01 34.27 9.79
CA ILE A 273 -34.34 32.91 10.20
C ILE A 273 -35.14 32.93 11.47
N SER A 274 -36.41 32.53 11.37
CA SER A 274 -37.36 32.63 12.49
C SER A 274 -37.15 31.55 13.56
N ASN A 275 -36.54 30.42 13.21
CA ASN A 275 -36.29 29.29 14.13
C ASN A 275 -34.83 29.13 14.53
N MET A 276 -34.07 30.25 14.63
CA MET A 276 -32.62 30.24 14.87
C MET A 276 -32.22 29.52 16.16
N ASP A 277 -33.05 29.59 17.23
CA ASP A 277 -32.77 28.85 18.48
C ASP A 277 -32.75 27.33 18.25
N ALA A 278 -33.71 26.80 17.47
CA ALA A 278 -33.73 25.37 17.13
C ALA A 278 -32.55 24.98 16.25
N ILE A 279 -32.15 25.85 15.33
CA ILE A 279 -30.96 25.64 14.46
C ILE A 279 -29.69 25.58 15.31
N ASN A 280 -29.52 26.50 16.26
CA ASN A 280 -28.35 26.48 17.14
C ASN A 280 -28.31 25.23 18.01
N ALA A 281 -29.45 24.80 18.56
CA ALA A 281 -29.51 23.56 19.32
C ALA A 281 -29.13 22.33 18.47
N TYR A 282 -29.55 22.27 17.20
CA TYR A 282 -29.20 21.21 16.28
C TYR A 282 -27.70 21.26 15.88
N ARG A 283 -27.16 22.47 15.68
CA ARG A 283 -25.72 22.68 15.44
C ARG A 283 -24.87 22.16 16.60
N ASP A 284 -25.27 22.44 17.85
CA ASP A 284 -24.60 21.96 19.06
C ASP A 284 -24.64 20.44 19.19
N GLU A 285 -25.73 19.82 18.74
CA GLU A 285 -25.83 18.36 18.68
C GLU A 285 -24.92 17.78 17.62
N CYS A 286 -24.91 18.35 16.42
CA CYS A 286 -24.05 17.92 15.32
C CYS A 286 -22.54 18.08 15.63
N ALA A 287 -22.17 19.15 16.34
CA ALA A 287 -20.80 19.41 16.74
C ALA A 287 -20.21 18.34 17.71
N LYS A 288 -21.06 17.58 18.38
CA LYS A 288 -20.65 16.47 19.26
C LYS A 288 -20.38 15.17 18.50
N LYS A 289 -20.83 15.07 17.24
CA LYS A 289 -20.70 13.88 16.40
C LYS A 289 -19.42 13.95 15.59
N THR A 290 -18.71 12.84 15.47
CA THR A 290 -17.56 12.70 14.55
C THR A 290 -18.05 12.65 13.09
N GLU A 291 -17.15 12.94 12.14
CA GLU A 291 -17.47 12.82 10.71
C GLU A 291 -17.97 11.41 10.35
N PHE A 292 -17.36 10.39 10.96
CA PHE A 292 -17.76 9.00 10.76
C PHE A 292 -19.19 8.72 11.28
N GLU A 293 -19.54 9.23 12.45
CA GLU A 293 -20.89 9.10 12.99
C GLU A 293 -21.91 9.82 12.12
N ARG A 294 -21.55 11.01 11.60
CA ARG A 294 -22.43 11.82 10.74
C ARG A 294 -22.67 11.17 9.36
N THR A 295 -21.70 10.43 8.83
CA THR A 295 -21.77 9.92 7.43
C THR A 295 -22.03 8.43 7.31
N GLN A 296 -21.59 7.60 8.29
CA GLN A 296 -21.60 6.14 8.17
C GLN A 296 -22.54 5.43 9.15
N LEU A 297 -22.78 5.98 10.34
CA LEU A 297 -23.54 5.31 11.38
C LEU A 297 -25.02 5.72 11.46
N VAL A 298 -25.45 6.73 10.71
CA VAL A 298 -26.82 7.28 10.81
C VAL A 298 -27.81 6.34 10.15
N LYS A 299 -28.68 5.72 10.98
CA LYS A 299 -29.85 4.97 10.52
C LYS A 299 -31.10 5.85 10.40
N ASP A 300 -31.26 6.84 11.25
CA ASP A 300 -32.40 7.75 11.24
C ASP A 300 -32.03 9.08 10.60
N LYS A 301 -32.85 9.54 9.65
CA LYS A 301 -32.59 10.82 8.98
C LYS A 301 -32.96 11.95 9.90
N THR A 302 -31.98 12.73 10.34
CA THR A 302 -32.18 13.93 11.13
C THR A 302 -31.96 15.16 10.29
N GLY A 303 -32.69 16.22 10.54
CA GLY A 303 -32.54 17.50 9.85
C GLY A 303 -33.53 18.51 10.39
N LEU A 304 -33.30 19.78 10.07
CA LEU A 304 -34.16 20.86 10.47
C LEU A 304 -34.36 21.84 9.31
N LYS A 305 -35.61 22.20 9.00
CA LYS A 305 -35.92 23.22 8.01
C LYS A 305 -35.44 24.59 8.50
N ILE A 306 -34.81 25.37 7.62
CA ILE A 306 -34.51 26.77 7.89
C ILE A 306 -35.77 27.60 7.55
N GLU A 307 -36.44 28.11 8.55
CA GLU A 307 -37.63 28.95 8.33
C GLU A 307 -37.23 30.38 7.98
N GLY A 308 -37.77 30.88 6.86
CA GLY A 308 -37.46 32.24 6.36
C GLY A 308 -36.44 32.30 5.25
N LEU A 309 -35.84 31.18 4.85
CA LEU A 309 -34.99 31.04 3.67
C LEU A 309 -35.49 29.96 2.72
N GLU A 310 -35.62 30.28 1.46
CA GLU A 310 -35.94 29.34 0.37
C GLU A 310 -34.97 29.50 -0.76
N ALA A 311 -34.59 28.42 -1.42
CA ALA A 311 -33.81 28.44 -2.63
C ALA A 311 -34.70 28.49 -3.87
N VAL A 312 -34.23 29.08 -4.94
CA VAL A 312 -34.90 29.11 -6.23
C VAL A 312 -34.18 28.17 -7.16
N ASN A 313 -34.86 27.15 -7.66
CA ASN A 313 -34.31 26.22 -8.62
C ASN A 313 -34.02 26.93 -9.96
N PRO A 314 -32.77 26.98 -10.45
CA PRO A 314 -32.35 27.80 -11.57
C PRO A 314 -32.93 27.35 -12.92
N VAL A 315 -33.39 26.10 -13.04
CA VAL A 315 -33.91 25.58 -14.34
C VAL A 315 -35.41 25.80 -14.51
N ASN A 316 -36.22 25.84 -13.42
CA ASN A 316 -37.69 25.97 -13.48
C ASN A 316 -38.26 27.10 -12.66
N GLY A 317 -37.43 27.86 -11.89
CA GLY A 317 -37.84 29.00 -11.10
C GLY A 317 -38.68 28.65 -9.85
N LYS A 318 -38.83 27.39 -9.51
CA LYS A 318 -39.59 26.98 -8.31
C LYS A 318 -38.83 27.29 -7.03
N LYS A 319 -39.56 27.80 -6.03
CA LYS A 319 -39.04 27.94 -4.69
C LYS A 319 -39.10 26.61 -3.96
N ILE A 320 -38.00 26.26 -3.32
CA ILE A 320 -37.79 25.00 -2.61
C ILE A 320 -37.23 25.27 -1.21
N PRO A 321 -37.67 24.50 -0.17
CA PRO A 321 -37.17 24.68 1.17
C PRO A 321 -35.69 24.32 1.31
N ILE A 322 -35.01 24.98 2.26
CA ILE A 322 -33.65 24.68 2.67
C ILE A 322 -33.68 24.02 4.04
N PHE A 323 -32.98 22.91 4.17
CA PHE A 323 -32.79 22.19 5.43
C PHE A 323 -31.30 22.22 5.83
N ILE A 324 -31.03 22.04 7.10
CA ILE A 324 -29.73 21.60 7.61
C ILE A 324 -29.83 20.14 8.01
N ALA A 325 -28.76 19.37 7.74
CA ALA A 325 -28.69 17.98 8.16
C ALA A 325 -27.26 17.58 8.49
N ASP A 326 -27.09 16.67 9.42
CA ASP A 326 -25.79 16.24 9.92
C ASP A 326 -24.94 15.49 8.89
N TYR A 327 -25.54 14.86 7.88
CA TYR A 327 -24.83 14.14 6.83
C TYR A 327 -24.22 15.04 5.74
N VAL A 328 -24.54 16.33 5.70
CA VAL A 328 -23.90 17.31 4.81
C VAL A 328 -22.73 17.97 5.53
N MET A 329 -21.57 17.96 4.90
CA MET A 329 -20.32 18.43 5.49
C MET A 329 -19.77 19.63 4.74
N MET A 330 -19.25 20.65 5.46
CA MET A 330 -18.56 21.80 4.84
C MET A 330 -17.31 21.38 4.06
N GLY A 331 -16.67 20.30 4.49
CA GLY A 331 -15.45 19.81 3.88
C GLY A 331 -15.67 18.99 2.60
N TYR A 332 -16.90 18.77 2.15
CA TYR A 332 -17.21 18.05 0.91
C TYR A 332 -18.08 18.92 0.00
N GLY A 333 -17.57 19.22 -1.20
CA GLY A 333 -18.24 20.11 -2.11
C GLY A 333 -18.29 21.56 -1.60
N THR A 334 -19.43 22.17 -1.73
CA THR A 334 -19.68 23.56 -1.32
C THR A 334 -20.32 23.67 0.07
N GLY A 335 -20.50 22.57 0.78
CA GLY A 335 -21.26 22.53 2.03
C GLY A 335 -22.77 22.58 1.85
N ALA A 336 -23.25 22.50 0.60
CA ALA A 336 -24.68 22.41 0.24
C ALA A 336 -24.90 21.39 -0.86
N ILE A 337 -26.04 20.74 -0.85
CA ILE A 337 -26.46 19.77 -1.87
C ILE A 337 -27.89 20.04 -2.32
N MET A 338 -28.16 19.74 -3.57
CA MET A 338 -29.52 19.60 -4.07
C MET A 338 -30.03 18.19 -3.74
N ALA A 339 -31.30 18.06 -3.44
CA ALA A 339 -31.92 16.78 -3.14
C ALA A 339 -32.95 16.40 -4.21
N VAL A 340 -32.83 15.16 -4.71
CA VAL A 340 -33.68 14.61 -5.79
C VAL A 340 -34.32 13.31 -5.30
N PRO A 341 -35.38 13.36 -4.51
CA PRO A 341 -35.94 12.19 -3.82
C PRO A 341 -36.41 11.08 -4.75
N ALA A 342 -36.81 11.39 -5.98
CA ALA A 342 -37.20 10.38 -6.94
C ALA A 342 -36.02 9.48 -7.39
N HIS A 343 -34.74 9.95 -7.28
CA HIS A 343 -33.58 9.31 -7.89
C HIS A 343 -32.36 9.16 -6.98
N ASP A 344 -32.51 9.53 -5.70
CA ASP A 344 -31.53 9.23 -4.64
C ASP A 344 -32.25 8.67 -3.41
N GLN A 345 -31.86 7.49 -2.94
CA GLN A 345 -32.57 6.81 -1.85
C GLN A 345 -32.45 7.57 -0.52
N ARG A 346 -31.35 8.27 -0.27
CA ARG A 346 -31.19 9.08 0.97
C ARG A 346 -32.13 10.27 0.96
N ASP A 347 -32.29 10.91 -0.21
CA ASP A 347 -33.18 12.02 -0.40
C ASP A 347 -34.64 11.56 -0.33
N TRP A 348 -34.94 10.35 -0.84
CA TRP A 348 -36.25 9.72 -0.75
C TRP A 348 -36.67 9.47 0.70
N ASP A 349 -35.76 8.85 1.49
CA ASP A 349 -35.99 8.60 2.93
C ASP A 349 -36.26 9.91 3.68
N PHE A 350 -35.46 10.95 3.38
CA PHE A 350 -35.60 12.27 3.97
C PHE A 350 -36.91 12.93 3.57
N ALA A 351 -37.26 12.91 2.28
CA ALA A 351 -38.50 13.48 1.79
C ALA A 351 -39.74 12.83 2.43
N HIS A 352 -39.73 11.50 2.63
CA HIS A 352 -40.79 10.79 3.34
C HIS A 352 -40.87 11.18 4.82
N ALA A 353 -39.72 11.31 5.48
CA ALA A 353 -39.67 11.69 6.90
C ALA A 353 -40.22 13.12 7.15
N PHE A 354 -40.00 14.03 6.18
CA PHE A 354 -40.37 15.44 6.30
C PHE A 354 -41.60 15.85 5.47
N GLY A 355 -42.26 14.92 4.77
CA GLY A 355 -43.44 15.18 3.96
C GLY A 355 -43.21 16.10 2.76
N ILE A 356 -42.05 15.94 2.08
CA ILE A 356 -41.64 16.74 0.93
C ILE A 356 -42.08 16.03 -0.37
N ASP A 357 -42.42 16.79 -1.40
CA ASP A 357 -42.85 16.27 -2.69
C ASP A 357 -41.73 15.48 -3.38
N ILE A 358 -42.11 14.40 -4.09
CA ILE A 358 -41.18 13.56 -4.91
C ILE A 358 -41.61 13.71 -6.36
N ILE A 359 -40.72 14.19 -7.22
CA ILE A 359 -40.95 14.44 -8.64
C ILE A 359 -40.11 13.50 -9.48
N GLU A 360 -40.76 12.59 -10.22
CA GLU A 360 -40.11 11.71 -11.19
C GLU A 360 -39.57 12.51 -12.37
N VAL A 361 -38.26 12.34 -12.68
CA VAL A 361 -37.61 12.92 -13.85
C VAL A 361 -36.90 11.87 -14.72
N ILE A 362 -36.78 10.62 -14.25
CA ILE A 362 -36.32 9.47 -15.00
C ILE A 362 -37.36 8.36 -14.86
N GLN A 363 -37.97 7.95 -15.97
CA GLN A 363 -38.99 6.92 -15.97
C GLN A 363 -38.40 5.53 -15.84
N GLY A 364 -38.94 4.66 -15.00
CA GLY A 364 -38.49 3.26 -14.95
C GLY A 364 -38.78 2.50 -13.67
N GLY A 365 -39.17 3.16 -12.58
CA GLY A 365 -39.46 2.54 -11.28
C GLY A 365 -40.74 3.01 -10.64
N ASP A 366 -41.07 2.49 -9.48
CA ASP A 366 -42.21 2.92 -8.64
C ASP A 366 -41.69 3.82 -7.51
N ILE A 367 -41.58 5.11 -7.78
CA ILE A 367 -41.06 6.12 -6.85
C ILE A 367 -41.92 6.29 -5.58
N SER A 368 -43.07 5.67 -5.52
CA SER A 368 -43.91 5.66 -4.30
C SER A 368 -43.40 4.68 -3.25
N LYS A 369 -42.52 3.73 -3.63
CA LYS A 369 -41.97 2.71 -2.74
C LYS A 369 -40.51 2.92 -2.41
N GLU A 370 -39.73 3.39 -3.38
CA GLU A 370 -38.28 3.62 -3.25
C GLU A 370 -37.79 4.54 -4.37
N ALA A 371 -36.61 5.13 -4.22
CA ALA A 371 -36.01 5.93 -5.26
C ALA A 371 -35.60 5.05 -6.46
N TYR A 372 -35.84 5.54 -7.68
CA TYR A 372 -35.37 4.88 -8.87
C TYR A 372 -34.00 5.41 -9.28
N THR A 373 -32.96 4.60 -9.10
CA THR A 373 -31.57 4.96 -9.41
C THR A 373 -31.04 4.42 -10.75
N GLY A 374 -31.90 3.72 -11.49
CA GLY A 374 -31.56 3.13 -12.79
C GLY A 374 -31.53 4.14 -13.94
N ASP A 375 -31.20 3.63 -15.13
CA ASP A 375 -31.31 4.38 -16.39
C ASP A 375 -32.74 4.33 -16.93
N GLY A 376 -33.16 5.37 -17.64
CA GLY A 376 -34.52 5.48 -18.21
C GLY A 376 -34.71 6.75 -19.00
N MET A 377 -35.90 6.89 -19.57
CA MET A 377 -36.25 8.06 -20.39
C MET A 377 -36.48 9.27 -19.45
N MET A 378 -35.90 10.42 -19.81
CA MET A 378 -36.13 11.68 -19.11
C MET A 378 -37.56 12.17 -19.33
N VAL A 379 -38.24 12.49 -18.24
CA VAL A 379 -39.61 13.01 -18.20
C VAL A 379 -39.67 14.23 -17.26
N ASN A 380 -40.72 15.07 -17.36
CA ASN A 380 -40.90 16.25 -16.53
C ASN A 380 -39.68 17.20 -16.43
N SER A 381 -38.83 17.17 -17.47
CA SER A 381 -37.53 17.85 -17.52
C SER A 381 -37.36 18.79 -18.72
N GLU A 382 -38.46 19.35 -19.22
CA GLU A 382 -38.48 20.33 -20.32
C GLU A 382 -37.48 20.01 -21.44
N TYR A 383 -36.28 20.61 -21.39
CA TYR A 383 -35.25 20.49 -22.43
C TYR A 383 -34.70 19.08 -22.60
N LEU A 384 -34.87 18.21 -21.59
CA LEU A 384 -34.33 16.86 -21.58
C LEU A 384 -35.40 15.79 -21.80
N ASN A 385 -36.69 16.17 -21.93
CA ASN A 385 -37.76 15.19 -22.15
C ASN A 385 -37.47 14.34 -23.38
N GLY A 386 -37.52 13.03 -23.24
CA GLY A 386 -37.28 12.06 -24.29
C GLY A 386 -35.82 11.62 -24.49
N PHE A 387 -34.88 12.20 -23.76
CA PHE A 387 -33.53 11.64 -23.69
C PHE A 387 -33.58 10.30 -22.93
N ASP A 388 -32.99 9.27 -23.51
CA ASP A 388 -32.94 7.90 -22.94
C ASP A 388 -31.50 7.47 -22.51
N ASN A 389 -30.52 8.35 -22.71
CA ASN A 389 -29.12 8.12 -22.39
C ASN A 389 -28.65 9.09 -21.33
N LYS A 390 -28.24 8.57 -20.19
CA LYS A 390 -27.73 9.32 -19.05
C LYS A 390 -26.56 10.27 -19.41
N LYS A 391 -25.60 9.80 -20.20
CA LYS A 391 -24.42 10.59 -20.60
C LYS A 391 -24.82 11.81 -21.42
N ASP A 392 -25.75 11.62 -22.36
CA ASP A 392 -26.22 12.68 -23.25
C ASP A 392 -27.09 13.69 -22.49
N SER A 393 -27.91 13.22 -21.55
CA SER A 393 -28.72 14.08 -20.67
C SER A 393 -27.86 14.97 -19.79
N ILE A 394 -26.79 14.40 -19.16
CA ILE A 394 -25.84 15.16 -18.35
C ILE A 394 -25.09 16.20 -19.21
N ALA A 395 -24.60 15.80 -20.38
CA ALA A 395 -23.89 16.69 -21.30
C ALA A 395 -24.79 17.85 -21.74
N LYS A 396 -26.03 17.57 -22.13
CA LYS A 396 -26.98 18.59 -22.57
C LYS A 396 -27.37 19.54 -21.44
N MET A 397 -27.61 19.04 -20.25
CA MET A 397 -27.91 19.92 -19.12
C MET A 397 -26.71 20.81 -18.77
N THR A 398 -25.50 20.26 -18.78
CA THR A 398 -24.28 21.04 -18.48
C THR A 398 -24.09 22.18 -19.51
N GLU A 399 -24.30 21.90 -20.80
CA GLU A 399 -24.33 22.92 -21.84
C GLU A 399 -25.34 24.04 -21.54
N ILE A 400 -26.59 23.67 -21.16
CA ILE A 400 -27.64 24.62 -20.81
C ILE A 400 -27.27 25.48 -19.59
N LEU A 401 -26.64 24.87 -18.57
CA LEU A 401 -26.19 25.57 -17.39
C LEU A 401 -25.15 26.66 -17.71
N GLU A 402 -24.21 26.32 -18.61
CA GLU A 402 -23.19 27.25 -19.09
C GLU A 402 -23.78 28.36 -19.95
N GLU A 403 -24.63 28.01 -20.93
CA GLU A 403 -25.30 29.00 -21.79
C GLU A 403 -26.12 30.02 -21.01
N LYS A 404 -26.81 29.60 -19.96
CA LYS A 404 -27.63 30.46 -19.09
C LYS A 404 -26.83 31.18 -18.01
N GLY A 405 -25.52 30.85 -17.83
CA GLY A 405 -24.67 31.41 -16.78
C GLY A 405 -25.13 31.07 -15.35
N ILE A 406 -25.84 29.94 -15.20
CA ILE A 406 -26.35 29.42 -13.92
C ILE A 406 -25.55 28.23 -13.38
N GLY A 407 -24.50 27.82 -14.08
CA GLY A 407 -23.58 26.76 -13.65
C GLY A 407 -22.49 26.53 -14.72
N HIS A 408 -21.62 25.56 -14.44
CA HIS A 408 -20.53 25.17 -15.33
C HIS A 408 -20.09 23.75 -15.05
N ALA A 409 -19.44 23.10 -16.03
CA ALA A 409 -18.82 21.79 -15.83
C ALA A 409 -17.75 21.88 -14.76
N GLY A 410 -17.60 20.81 -13.97
CA GLY A 410 -16.60 20.79 -12.93
C GLY A 410 -16.13 19.38 -12.58
N ILE A 411 -14.97 19.31 -11.97
CA ILE A 411 -14.37 18.10 -11.44
C ILE A 411 -14.19 18.32 -9.94
N GLN A 412 -14.53 17.30 -9.15
CA GLN A 412 -14.22 17.25 -7.73
C GLN A 412 -13.49 15.97 -7.38
N PHE A 413 -12.73 16.02 -6.31
CA PHE A 413 -12.03 14.88 -5.75
C PHE A 413 -12.52 14.63 -4.33
N LYS A 414 -12.64 13.36 -3.97
CA LYS A 414 -12.90 12.96 -2.58
C LYS A 414 -11.69 13.21 -1.69
N MET A 415 -10.48 12.97 -2.25
CA MET A 415 -9.21 13.29 -1.61
C MET A 415 -9.13 14.80 -1.33
N LYS A 416 -8.61 15.15 -0.18
CA LYS A 416 -8.40 16.55 0.24
C LYS A 416 -6.92 16.87 0.31
N ASP A 417 -6.60 18.16 0.35
CA ASP A 417 -5.24 18.61 0.54
C ASP A 417 -4.66 18.06 1.84
N TRP A 418 -3.40 17.72 1.79
CA TRP A 418 -2.72 17.01 2.86
C TRP A 418 -2.40 17.93 4.04
N ALA A 419 -3.05 17.75 5.20
CA ALA A 419 -2.77 18.46 6.45
C ALA A 419 -1.38 18.07 6.97
N PHE A 420 -0.42 18.99 6.86
CA PHE A 420 1.00 18.64 6.86
C PHE A 420 1.73 18.96 8.17
N ASN A 421 1.25 19.85 9.04
CA ASN A 421 1.97 20.21 10.27
C ASN A 421 1.52 19.38 11.48
N ARG A 422 2.45 19.17 12.42
CA ARG A 422 2.22 18.50 13.70
C ARG A 422 2.73 19.36 14.86
N GLN A 423 1.93 19.48 15.92
CA GLN A 423 2.27 20.22 17.13
C GLN A 423 3.12 19.36 18.07
N ARG A 424 4.23 18.85 17.54
CA ARG A 424 5.11 17.89 18.22
C ARG A 424 6.57 18.30 18.06
N TYR A 425 7.43 17.72 18.93
CA TYR A 425 8.87 17.99 18.90
C TYR A 425 9.61 17.06 17.93
N TRP A 426 9.32 15.75 17.99
CA TRP A 426 10.11 14.75 17.26
C TRP A 426 9.63 14.61 15.81
N GLY A 427 10.07 15.53 14.99
CA GLY A 427 9.78 15.61 13.56
C GLY A 427 10.69 16.63 12.86
N GLU A 428 10.69 16.67 11.54
CA GLU A 428 11.42 17.67 10.78
C GLU A 428 10.83 19.06 11.02
N PRO A 429 11.62 20.06 11.50
CA PRO A 429 11.11 21.43 11.63
C PRO A 429 10.70 22.01 10.29
N ILE A 430 9.55 22.66 10.23
CA ILE A 430 9.08 23.35 9.04
C ILE A 430 9.94 24.61 8.82
N PRO A 431 10.67 24.72 7.69
CA PRO A 431 11.67 25.78 7.49
C PRO A 431 11.04 27.11 7.02
N LEU A 432 10.05 27.60 7.76
CA LEU A 432 9.36 28.87 7.49
C LEU A 432 9.57 29.88 8.61
N VAL A 433 9.47 31.17 8.24
CA VAL A 433 9.61 32.32 9.13
C VAL A 433 8.41 33.24 8.96
N HIS A 434 7.75 33.60 10.05
CA HIS A 434 6.66 34.56 10.11
C HIS A 434 7.20 35.95 10.38
N CYS A 435 7.14 36.81 9.37
CA CYS A 435 7.60 38.21 9.47
C CYS A 435 6.40 39.18 9.45
N PRO A 436 6.27 40.10 10.41
CA PRO A 436 5.17 41.08 10.43
C PRO A 436 5.10 41.97 9.17
N LYS A 437 6.25 42.18 8.50
CA LYS A 437 6.34 43.01 7.29
C LYS A 437 6.22 42.20 6.00
N CYS A 438 6.83 41.03 5.96
CA CYS A 438 6.99 40.26 4.71
C CYS A 438 5.99 39.09 4.58
N GLY A 439 5.20 38.84 5.62
CA GLY A 439 4.37 37.61 5.70
C GLY A 439 5.21 36.37 5.98
N VAL A 440 4.82 35.25 5.42
CA VAL A 440 5.56 33.98 5.54
C VAL A 440 6.71 33.95 4.53
N VAL A 441 7.90 33.58 4.98
CA VAL A 441 9.13 33.54 4.17
C VAL A 441 9.85 32.22 4.45
N GLY A 442 10.37 31.55 3.41
CA GLY A 442 11.23 30.37 3.56
C GLY A 442 12.58 30.72 4.22
N VAL A 443 13.11 29.78 4.99
CA VAL A 443 14.51 29.82 5.44
C VAL A 443 15.40 29.70 4.20
N PRO A 444 16.51 30.45 4.09
CA PRO A 444 17.43 30.34 2.96
C PRO A 444 17.95 28.90 2.80
N TYR A 445 18.06 28.42 1.57
CA TYR A 445 18.52 27.04 1.29
C TYR A 445 19.90 26.76 1.86
N GLU A 446 20.77 27.77 1.95
CA GLU A 446 22.13 27.69 2.47
C GLU A 446 22.16 27.51 3.99
N GLU A 447 21.08 27.87 4.68
CA GLU A 447 20.94 27.72 6.14
C GLU A 447 20.34 26.37 6.56
N LEU A 448 19.97 25.53 5.59
CA LEU A 448 19.47 24.17 5.89
C LEU A 448 20.61 23.23 6.33
N PRO A 449 20.36 22.34 7.26
CA PRO A 449 19.08 22.08 7.91
C PRO A 449 18.75 23.09 9.02
N LEU A 450 17.47 23.49 9.10
CA LEU A 450 16.94 24.08 10.33
C LEU A 450 16.87 22.97 11.39
N ARG A 451 17.81 23.00 12.35
CA ARG A 451 17.98 21.92 13.31
C ARG A 451 16.97 21.97 14.45
N LEU A 452 16.54 20.79 14.89
CA LEU A 452 15.83 20.65 16.17
C LEU A 452 16.74 21.08 17.31
N PRO A 453 16.31 22.02 18.19
CA PRO A 453 17.07 22.37 19.38
C PRO A 453 17.05 21.21 20.38
N GLU A 454 18.13 20.97 21.09
CA GLU A 454 18.14 20.03 22.22
C GLU A 454 17.29 20.58 23.37
N VAL A 455 16.34 19.79 23.84
CA VAL A 455 15.42 20.17 24.89
C VAL A 455 15.29 19.06 25.93
N LYS A 456 15.03 19.46 27.18
CA LYS A 456 14.76 18.52 28.27
C LYS A 456 13.25 18.23 28.40
N ASP A 457 12.41 19.21 28.07
CA ASP A 457 10.97 19.15 28.12
C ASP A 457 10.41 19.27 26.71
N PHE A 458 9.85 18.19 26.21
CA PHE A 458 9.25 18.06 24.88
C PHE A 458 7.77 17.61 24.94
N GLU A 459 7.13 17.71 26.13
CA GLU A 459 5.71 17.43 26.24
C GLU A 459 4.88 18.52 25.51
N PRO A 460 3.85 18.16 24.75
CA PRO A 460 2.92 19.11 24.17
C PRO A 460 2.23 19.96 25.22
N GLY A 461 2.16 21.28 24.98
CA GLY A 461 1.47 22.20 25.86
C GLY A 461 -0.04 21.90 26.00
N GLU A 462 -0.66 22.36 27.08
CA GLU A 462 -2.12 22.28 27.25
C GLU A 462 -2.86 23.20 26.26
N ASP A 463 -2.18 24.26 25.79
CA ASP A 463 -2.67 25.17 24.75
C ASP A 463 -2.67 24.56 23.33
N GLY A 464 -2.19 23.31 23.20
CA GLY A 464 -2.10 22.59 21.95
C GLY A 464 -1.08 23.15 20.96
N LYS A 465 -0.08 23.92 21.46
CA LYS A 465 1.06 24.36 20.68
C LYS A 465 2.22 23.37 20.77
N SER A 466 3.08 23.41 19.76
CA SER A 466 4.30 22.62 19.73
C SER A 466 5.23 22.97 20.92
N PRO A 467 5.96 22.00 21.50
CA PRO A 467 7.00 22.25 22.48
C PRO A 467 8.04 23.27 22.01
N LEU A 468 8.32 23.34 20.71
CA LEU A 468 9.26 24.30 20.11
C LEU A 468 8.82 25.75 20.33
N ALA A 469 7.51 26.02 20.46
CA ALA A 469 6.98 27.36 20.70
C ALA A 469 7.41 27.97 22.03
N ARG A 470 7.87 27.15 22.97
CA ARG A 470 8.36 27.59 24.30
C ARG A 470 9.85 27.95 24.33
N ILE A 471 10.57 27.73 23.23
CA ILE A 471 12.01 27.89 23.13
C ILE A 471 12.30 29.21 22.44
N GLU A 472 12.45 30.28 23.22
CA GLU A 472 12.67 31.65 22.68
C GLU A 472 13.85 31.72 21.71
N SER A 473 14.96 31.02 22.01
CA SER A 473 16.14 30.97 21.14
C SER A 473 15.90 30.28 19.80
N PHE A 474 14.92 29.40 19.73
CA PHE A 474 14.49 28.77 18.46
C PHE A 474 13.47 29.67 17.75
N VAL A 475 12.48 30.19 18.47
CA VAL A 475 11.36 30.95 17.90
C VAL A 475 11.83 32.29 17.33
N ASN A 476 12.55 33.07 18.13
CA ASN A 476 12.94 34.42 17.71
C ASN A 476 14.09 34.37 16.71
N CYS A 477 13.90 35.02 15.58
CA CYS A 477 14.89 35.07 14.50
C CYS A 477 14.86 36.41 13.75
N THR A 478 15.75 36.57 12.81
CA THR A 478 15.77 37.67 11.86
C THR A 478 15.12 37.24 10.56
N CYS A 479 14.24 38.05 10.03
CA CYS A 479 13.61 37.77 8.72
C CYS A 479 14.68 37.77 7.60
N PRO A 480 14.83 36.69 6.84
CA PRO A 480 15.84 36.57 5.78
C PRO A 480 15.60 37.56 4.63
N LYS A 481 14.35 38.06 4.47
CA LYS A 481 13.99 38.97 3.38
C LYS A 481 14.21 40.44 3.73
N CYS A 482 13.89 40.90 4.95
CA CYS A 482 13.94 42.33 5.30
C CYS A 482 14.89 42.65 6.48
N GLY A 483 15.52 41.68 7.10
CA GLY A 483 16.41 41.89 8.24
C GLY A 483 15.73 42.29 9.55
N GLY A 484 14.40 42.40 9.58
CA GLY A 484 13.64 42.74 10.79
C GLY A 484 13.36 41.56 11.71
N PRO A 485 12.85 41.85 12.94
CA PRO A 485 12.43 40.78 13.86
C PRO A 485 11.36 39.88 13.27
N ALA A 486 11.48 38.60 13.46
CA ALA A 486 10.57 37.58 12.96
C ALA A 486 10.52 36.36 13.88
N GLN A 487 9.60 35.45 13.62
CA GLN A 487 9.45 34.21 14.38
C GLN A 487 9.50 33.01 13.45
N ARG A 488 10.23 31.95 13.83
CA ARG A 488 10.20 30.69 13.10
C ARG A 488 8.89 29.96 13.30
N GLU A 489 8.50 29.18 12.31
CA GLU A 489 7.45 28.18 12.49
C GLU A 489 7.87 27.19 13.57
N THR A 490 6.92 26.78 14.41
CA THR A 490 7.19 25.92 15.56
C THR A 490 6.60 24.53 15.42
N ASP A 491 5.79 24.30 14.41
CA ASP A 491 5.30 22.97 14.10
C ASP A 491 6.32 22.17 13.30
N THR A 492 6.21 20.86 13.38
CA THR A 492 7.05 19.92 12.62
C THR A 492 6.26 19.26 11.50
N MET A 493 6.95 18.71 10.53
CA MET A 493 6.35 17.90 9.47
C MET A 493 5.88 16.55 10.01
N PRO A 494 4.91 15.88 9.35
CA PRO A 494 4.54 14.51 9.71
C PRO A 494 5.68 13.56 9.33
N GLN A 495 5.74 12.39 9.98
CA GLN A 495 6.72 11.34 9.61
C GLN A 495 6.69 10.96 8.12
N TRP A 496 5.53 11.09 7.49
CA TRP A 496 5.36 10.82 6.05
C TRP A 496 6.18 11.72 5.13
N ALA A 497 6.63 12.88 5.60
CA ALA A 497 7.50 13.76 4.83
C ALA A 497 8.84 13.10 4.52
N GLY A 498 9.51 12.59 5.54
CA GLY A 498 10.77 11.86 5.39
C GLY A 498 10.62 10.60 4.55
N SER A 499 9.52 9.86 4.71
CA SER A 499 9.28 8.64 3.95
C SER A 499 8.81 8.87 2.51
N SER A 500 8.50 10.10 2.11
CA SER A 500 8.00 10.37 0.76
C SER A 500 9.08 10.41 -0.34
N TRP A 501 10.37 10.33 0.01
CA TRP A 501 11.46 10.48 -0.97
C TRP A 501 12.70 9.60 -0.73
N TYR A 502 12.71 8.75 0.29
CA TYR A 502 13.87 7.95 0.71
C TYR A 502 14.45 7.05 -0.40
N PHE A 503 13.61 6.58 -1.31
CA PHE A 503 14.05 5.79 -2.47
C PHE A 503 14.96 6.57 -3.42
N LEU A 504 14.82 7.89 -3.49
CA LEU A 504 15.74 8.76 -4.22
C LEU A 504 17.06 8.91 -3.46
N ARG A 505 16.99 9.07 -2.13
CA ARG A 505 18.19 9.20 -1.30
C ARG A 505 19.06 7.96 -1.33
N TYR A 506 18.49 6.76 -1.42
CA TYR A 506 19.25 5.53 -1.58
C TYR A 506 20.11 5.49 -2.84
N CYS A 507 19.77 6.23 -3.88
CA CYS A 507 20.59 6.32 -5.08
C CYS A 507 21.94 7.02 -4.80
N ASP A 508 21.96 7.98 -3.83
CA ASP A 508 23.14 8.78 -3.49
C ASP A 508 23.12 9.26 -2.03
N PRO A 509 23.20 8.35 -1.03
CA PRO A 509 22.90 8.68 0.37
C PRO A 509 23.92 9.62 1.02
N HIS A 510 25.12 9.73 0.49
CA HIS A 510 26.21 10.52 1.08
C HIS A 510 26.44 11.86 0.37
N ASN A 511 25.55 12.27 -0.52
CA ASN A 511 25.67 13.56 -1.20
C ASN A 511 25.30 14.70 -0.25
N ASP A 512 26.20 15.65 -0.07
CA ASP A 512 26.04 16.82 0.77
C ASP A 512 25.64 18.08 -0.03
N LYS A 513 25.67 18.01 -1.38
CA LYS A 513 25.42 19.12 -2.32
C LYS A 513 24.02 19.08 -2.91
N ALA A 514 23.44 17.91 -3.06
CA ALA A 514 22.11 17.67 -3.57
C ALA A 514 21.43 16.52 -2.83
N PHE A 515 20.10 16.41 -2.90
CA PHE A 515 19.41 15.26 -2.30
C PHE A 515 19.80 13.94 -2.96
N ALA A 516 20.18 13.98 -4.23
CA ALA A 516 20.86 12.92 -5.00
C ALA A 516 21.45 13.52 -6.29
N ASP A 517 22.52 12.92 -6.80
CA ASP A 517 23.10 13.28 -8.08
C ASP A 517 22.19 12.82 -9.24
N MET A 518 21.95 13.70 -10.21
CA MET A 518 21.03 13.44 -11.33
C MET A 518 21.49 12.25 -12.20
N ASP A 519 22.79 12.07 -12.41
CA ASP A 519 23.27 10.96 -13.25
C ASP A 519 23.11 9.62 -12.51
N LYS A 520 23.26 9.61 -11.18
CA LYS A 520 22.91 8.43 -10.36
C LYS A 520 21.42 8.15 -10.35
N LEU A 521 20.57 9.20 -10.31
CA LEU A 521 19.13 9.04 -10.46
C LEU A 521 18.78 8.45 -11.82
N LYS A 522 19.33 8.95 -12.92
CA LYS A 522 19.14 8.38 -14.27
C LYS A 522 19.59 6.93 -14.39
N TYR A 523 20.62 6.53 -13.63
CA TYR A 523 21.10 5.16 -13.63
C TYR A 523 20.20 4.23 -12.84
N TRP A 524 19.76 4.62 -11.65
CA TRP A 524 19.01 3.76 -10.73
C TRP A 524 17.50 3.82 -10.89
N MET A 525 16.93 5.04 -11.12
CA MET A 525 15.49 5.21 -11.22
C MET A 525 14.93 4.76 -12.58
N PRO A 526 13.67 4.36 -12.64
CA PRO A 526 12.76 4.13 -11.51
C PRO A 526 13.11 2.87 -10.71
N VAL A 527 12.53 2.73 -9.51
CA VAL A 527 12.55 1.48 -8.74
C VAL A 527 11.88 0.38 -9.56
N ASP A 528 12.57 -0.74 -9.79
CA ASP A 528 12.05 -1.81 -10.64
C ASP A 528 10.93 -2.60 -9.96
N TRP A 529 11.08 -2.89 -8.66
CA TRP A 529 10.05 -3.60 -7.90
C TRP A 529 10.04 -3.16 -6.44
N TYR A 530 8.87 -2.73 -5.98
CA TYR A 530 8.64 -2.26 -4.62
C TYR A 530 7.64 -3.14 -3.88
N ASN A 531 8.02 -3.66 -2.71
CA ASN A 531 7.14 -4.45 -1.84
C ASN A 531 6.77 -3.70 -0.57
N GLY A 532 5.48 -3.68 -0.21
CA GLY A 532 5.00 -3.03 1.01
C GLY A 532 3.57 -3.39 1.38
N GLY A 533 3.13 -2.90 2.55
CA GLY A 533 1.82 -3.20 3.10
C GLY A 533 0.66 -2.55 2.35
N MET A 534 -0.50 -3.22 2.35
CA MET A 534 -1.74 -2.66 1.76
C MET A 534 -2.24 -1.43 2.52
N GLU A 535 -1.94 -1.29 3.80
CA GLU A 535 -2.28 -0.15 4.65
C GLU A 535 -1.62 1.16 4.22
N HIS A 536 -0.52 1.08 3.46
CA HIS A 536 0.22 2.23 2.98
C HIS A 536 -0.25 2.75 1.61
N VAL A 537 -1.18 2.05 0.94
CA VAL A 537 -1.65 2.41 -0.41
C VAL A 537 -2.25 3.82 -0.45
N THR A 538 -3.10 4.15 0.53
CA THR A 538 -3.75 5.47 0.62
C THR A 538 -2.97 6.49 1.48
N ARG A 539 -1.74 6.19 1.86
CA ARG A 539 -0.88 7.03 2.70
C ARG A 539 0.48 7.23 2.02
N HIS A 540 1.50 6.51 2.49
CA HIS A 540 2.86 6.61 1.98
C HIS A 540 2.94 6.52 0.46
N LEU A 541 2.23 5.59 -0.19
CA LEU A 541 2.33 5.38 -1.64
C LEU A 541 1.83 6.62 -2.41
N ILE A 542 0.66 7.16 -2.06
CA ILE A 542 0.12 8.38 -2.67
C ILE A 542 1.03 9.59 -2.40
N TYR A 543 1.51 9.76 -1.16
CA TYR A 543 2.37 10.88 -0.78
C TYR A 543 3.71 10.83 -1.51
N SER A 544 4.35 9.68 -1.59
CA SER A 544 5.63 9.53 -2.29
C SER A 544 5.49 9.72 -3.80
N ARG A 545 4.38 9.26 -4.40
CA ARG A 545 4.08 9.53 -5.81
C ARG A 545 3.82 11.01 -6.06
N PHE A 546 3.07 11.69 -5.18
CA PHE A 546 2.86 13.14 -5.27
C PHE A 546 4.17 13.93 -5.22
N TRP A 547 5.03 13.66 -4.23
CA TRP A 547 6.33 14.32 -4.13
C TRP A 547 7.21 14.04 -5.34
N HIS A 548 7.20 12.83 -5.85
CA HIS A 548 7.97 12.44 -7.02
C HIS A 548 7.47 13.14 -8.30
N HIS A 549 6.16 13.19 -8.53
CA HIS A 549 5.58 13.95 -9.65
C HIS A 549 5.95 15.43 -9.60
N PHE A 550 5.91 16.04 -8.41
CA PHE A 550 6.34 17.40 -8.24
C PHE A 550 7.82 17.58 -8.59
N LEU A 551 8.70 16.72 -8.06
CA LEU A 551 10.13 16.76 -8.40
C LEU A 551 10.39 16.52 -9.89
N TYR A 552 9.59 15.70 -10.54
CA TYR A 552 9.65 15.51 -11.99
C TYR A 552 9.25 16.78 -12.75
N ASP A 553 8.20 17.46 -12.36
CA ASP A 553 7.74 18.69 -12.99
C ASP A 553 8.78 19.82 -12.92
N ILE A 554 9.54 19.88 -11.82
CA ILE A 554 10.61 20.88 -11.67
C ILE A 554 11.98 20.41 -12.19
N GLY A 555 12.04 19.21 -12.79
CA GLY A 555 13.25 18.67 -13.43
C GLY A 555 14.30 18.11 -12.47
N GLU A 556 13.95 17.79 -11.23
CA GLU A 556 14.87 17.28 -10.20
C GLU A 556 14.95 15.75 -10.18
N VAL A 557 14.08 15.06 -10.91
CA VAL A 557 14.12 13.61 -11.17
C VAL A 557 13.82 13.31 -12.63
N ASN A 558 14.21 12.12 -13.10
CA ASN A 558 14.18 11.76 -14.52
C ASN A 558 13.00 10.90 -14.96
N THR A 559 12.14 10.47 -14.06
CA THR A 559 10.99 9.60 -14.35
C THR A 559 9.71 10.16 -13.75
N PRO A 560 8.55 10.05 -14.42
CA PRO A 560 7.30 10.54 -13.88
C PRO A 560 6.80 9.72 -12.69
N GLU A 561 6.96 8.38 -12.74
CA GLU A 561 6.58 7.49 -11.64
C GLU A 561 7.81 6.95 -10.90
N PRO A 562 7.76 6.84 -9.57
CA PRO A 562 8.89 6.36 -8.78
C PRO A 562 9.08 4.84 -8.83
N TYR A 563 7.99 4.08 -8.96
CA TYR A 563 7.97 2.62 -8.84
C TYR A 563 7.27 1.99 -10.04
N MET A 564 7.95 1.06 -10.73
CA MET A 564 7.36 0.41 -11.92
C MET A 564 6.47 -0.77 -11.55
N LYS A 565 6.84 -1.54 -10.54
CA LYS A 565 6.07 -2.70 -10.10
C LYS A 565 5.84 -2.66 -8.60
N ARG A 566 4.63 -2.98 -8.17
CA ARG A 566 4.25 -3.09 -6.75
C ARG A 566 3.81 -4.50 -6.41
N SER A 567 4.14 -4.94 -5.21
CA SER A 567 3.55 -6.13 -4.59
C SER A 567 3.24 -5.87 -3.12
N ALA A 568 2.34 -6.66 -2.57
CA ALA A 568 1.97 -6.56 -1.17
C ALA A 568 1.96 -7.94 -0.52
N GLN A 569 2.53 -8.03 0.69
CA GLN A 569 2.49 -9.23 1.49
C GLN A 569 1.19 -9.34 2.28
N GLY A 570 0.72 -10.57 2.44
CA GLY A 570 -0.33 -10.89 3.41
C GLY A 570 0.19 -10.86 4.85
N MET A 571 -0.68 -10.54 5.77
CA MET A 571 -0.35 -10.39 7.19
C MET A 571 -0.02 -11.75 7.85
N ILE A 572 0.99 -11.79 8.72
CA ILE A 572 1.16 -12.92 9.65
C ILE A 572 0.32 -12.63 10.89
N LEU A 573 -0.62 -13.52 11.15
CA LEU A 573 -1.47 -13.51 12.34
C LEU A 573 -0.81 -14.26 13.49
N GLY A 574 -1.21 -13.96 14.72
CA GLY A 574 -0.85 -14.78 15.87
C GLY A 574 -1.35 -16.22 15.74
N SER A 575 -0.90 -17.11 16.61
CA SER A 575 -1.40 -18.50 16.67
C SER A 575 -2.89 -18.59 17.02
N ASP A 576 -3.45 -17.51 17.54
CA ASP A 576 -4.87 -17.29 17.83
C ASP A 576 -5.70 -16.86 16.60
N GLY A 577 -5.06 -16.66 15.42
CA GLY A 577 -5.69 -16.19 14.19
C GLY A 577 -5.96 -14.68 14.15
N GLU A 578 -5.52 -13.95 15.16
CA GLU A 578 -5.72 -12.50 15.28
C GLU A 578 -4.46 -11.72 14.87
N LYS A 579 -4.62 -10.44 14.52
CA LYS A 579 -3.49 -9.54 14.23
C LYS A 579 -2.51 -9.51 15.40
N MET A 580 -1.23 -9.71 15.13
CA MET A 580 -0.19 -9.60 16.16
C MET A 580 -0.16 -8.20 16.75
N SER A 581 -0.25 -8.11 18.07
CA SER A 581 -0.10 -6.86 18.81
C SER A 581 0.50 -7.11 20.18
N LYS A 582 1.23 -6.12 20.71
CA LYS A 582 1.84 -6.20 22.06
C LYS A 582 0.79 -6.30 23.17
N SER A 583 -0.31 -5.60 23.01
CA SER A 583 -1.42 -5.61 23.99
C SER A 583 -2.08 -6.99 24.11
N ARG A 584 -2.04 -7.80 23.05
CA ARG A 584 -2.53 -9.19 23.04
C ARG A 584 -1.47 -10.21 23.49
N GLY A 585 -0.19 -9.83 23.51
CA GLY A 585 0.90 -10.75 23.86
C GLY A 585 1.14 -11.87 22.84
N ASN A 586 0.66 -11.74 21.60
CA ASN A 586 0.75 -12.75 20.55
C ASN A 586 1.82 -12.44 19.48
N VAL A 587 2.72 -11.50 19.77
CA VAL A 587 3.83 -11.11 18.86
C VAL A 587 4.94 -12.16 18.93
N VAL A 588 5.45 -12.57 17.77
CA VAL A 588 6.62 -13.46 17.65
C VAL A 588 7.84 -12.65 17.28
N ASP A 589 8.86 -12.64 18.15
CA ASP A 589 10.16 -12.00 17.89
C ASP A 589 10.99 -12.90 16.94
N PRO A 590 11.49 -12.37 15.82
CA PRO A 590 12.31 -13.13 14.89
C PRO A 590 13.61 -13.64 15.51
N LEU A 591 14.21 -12.94 16.49
CA LEU A 591 15.42 -13.40 17.18
C LEU A 591 15.20 -14.67 17.98
N ASP A 592 14.02 -14.84 18.59
CA ASP A 592 13.71 -16.07 19.32
C ASP A 592 13.72 -17.28 18.38
N ILE A 593 13.18 -17.12 17.18
CA ILE A 593 13.16 -18.16 16.17
C ILE A 593 14.57 -18.43 15.62
N VAL A 594 15.32 -17.37 15.31
CA VAL A 594 16.72 -17.49 14.85
C VAL A 594 17.57 -18.22 15.90
N ASN A 595 17.46 -17.85 17.17
CA ASN A 595 18.22 -18.48 18.26
C ASN A 595 17.86 -19.94 18.48
N GLN A 596 16.61 -20.32 18.23
CA GLN A 596 16.12 -21.67 18.46
C GLN A 596 16.28 -22.60 17.27
N TYR A 597 16.06 -22.10 16.04
CA TYR A 597 15.97 -22.91 14.82
C TYR A 597 16.91 -22.48 13.69
N GLY A 598 17.49 -21.28 13.75
CA GLY A 598 18.34 -20.68 12.73
C GLY A 598 17.59 -19.73 11.79
N ALA A 599 18.36 -18.80 11.20
CA ALA A 599 17.86 -17.78 10.27
C ALA A 599 17.29 -18.39 8.99
N ASP A 600 17.99 -19.38 8.39
CA ASP A 600 17.50 -20.05 7.19
C ASP A 600 16.16 -20.75 7.43
N THR A 601 15.94 -21.29 8.63
CA THR A 601 14.66 -21.91 9.00
C THR A 601 13.54 -20.87 9.03
N LEU A 602 13.78 -19.71 9.64
CA LEU A 602 12.82 -18.60 9.67
C LEU A 602 12.49 -18.12 8.25
N ARG A 603 13.52 -17.89 7.42
CA ARG A 603 13.36 -17.45 6.02
C ARG A 603 12.51 -18.40 5.19
N VAL A 604 12.83 -19.70 5.24
CA VAL A 604 12.05 -20.75 4.56
C VAL A 604 10.61 -20.78 5.07
N TYR A 605 10.40 -20.69 6.37
CA TYR A 605 9.07 -20.79 6.95
C TYR A 605 8.15 -19.62 6.57
N VAL A 606 8.61 -18.38 6.70
CA VAL A 606 7.76 -17.21 6.39
C VAL A 606 7.35 -17.13 4.91
N LEU A 607 8.11 -17.79 4.03
CA LEU A 607 7.82 -17.89 2.60
C LEU A 607 7.04 -19.16 2.22
N PHE A 608 7.03 -20.18 3.11
CA PHE A 608 6.34 -21.46 2.88
C PHE A 608 4.95 -21.52 3.49
N MET A 609 4.61 -20.67 4.45
CA MET A 609 3.39 -20.74 5.27
C MET A 609 2.07 -20.53 4.50
N GLY A 610 2.11 -20.23 3.19
CA GLY A 610 0.93 -20.02 2.36
C GLY A 610 1.22 -19.17 1.14
N ASP A 611 0.16 -18.74 0.47
CA ASP A 611 0.26 -17.75 -0.61
C ASP A 611 0.81 -16.44 -0.05
N TYR A 612 1.73 -15.82 -0.80
CA TYR A 612 2.46 -14.65 -0.31
C TYR A 612 1.54 -13.46 0.01
N GLY A 613 0.53 -13.22 -0.82
CA GLY A 613 -0.44 -12.14 -0.66
C GLY A 613 -1.53 -12.41 0.38
N SER A 614 -1.63 -13.65 0.88
CA SER A 614 -2.68 -14.04 1.82
C SER A 614 -2.22 -13.95 3.27
N ALA A 615 -3.17 -13.62 4.17
CA ALA A 615 -2.93 -13.69 5.60
C ALA A 615 -2.86 -15.16 6.06
N ALA A 616 -1.95 -15.45 6.99
CA ALA A 616 -1.78 -16.79 7.52
C ALA A 616 -1.42 -16.77 9.02
N PRO A 617 -1.94 -17.70 9.84
CA PRO A 617 -1.60 -17.79 11.25
C PRO A 617 -0.22 -18.41 11.47
N TRP A 618 0.49 -17.94 12.48
CA TRP A 618 1.77 -18.51 12.92
C TRP A 618 1.58 -19.92 13.48
N ASN A 619 2.48 -20.85 13.13
CA ASN A 619 2.42 -22.24 13.59
C ASN A 619 3.83 -22.81 13.88
N ASP A 620 4.16 -23.01 15.16
CA ASP A 620 5.46 -23.50 15.61
C ASP A 620 5.80 -24.92 15.11
N SER A 621 4.79 -25.78 14.90
CA SER A 621 5.03 -27.14 14.38
C SER A 621 5.51 -27.11 12.93
N SER A 622 5.06 -26.14 12.14
CA SER A 622 5.47 -25.94 10.76
C SER A 622 6.89 -25.38 10.67
N VAL A 623 7.31 -24.52 11.63
CA VAL A 623 8.71 -24.08 11.76
C VAL A 623 9.64 -25.29 11.91
N LYS A 624 9.28 -26.24 12.80
CA LYS A 624 10.05 -27.48 12.98
C LYS A 624 10.09 -28.32 11.71
N GLY A 625 9.04 -28.29 10.90
CA GLY A 625 8.99 -28.93 9.58
C GLY A 625 10.03 -28.38 8.62
N CYS A 626 10.13 -27.04 8.54
CA CYS A 626 11.14 -26.36 7.74
C CYS A 626 12.57 -26.63 8.24
N ARG A 627 12.77 -26.71 9.55
CA ARG A 627 14.06 -27.09 10.11
C ARG A 627 14.47 -28.52 9.68
N ARG A 628 13.56 -29.50 9.76
CA ARG A 628 13.82 -30.88 9.29
C ARG A 628 14.14 -30.94 7.80
N PHE A 629 13.50 -30.10 6.98
CA PHE A 629 13.84 -29.98 5.57
C PHE A 629 15.31 -29.56 5.39
N LEU A 630 15.78 -28.53 6.09
CA LEU A 630 17.17 -28.06 6.00
C LEU A 630 18.16 -29.09 6.58
N ASP A 631 17.82 -29.81 7.65
CA ASP A 631 18.66 -30.90 8.17
C ASP A 631 18.82 -32.02 7.13
N ARG A 632 17.76 -32.33 6.35
CA ARG A 632 17.85 -33.28 5.23
C ARG A 632 18.69 -32.74 4.08
N VAL A 633 18.61 -31.43 3.78
CA VAL A 633 19.49 -30.81 2.78
C VAL A 633 20.96 -30.97 3.19
N ALA A 634 21.30 -30.75 4.46
CA ALA A 634 22.63 -30.99 5.00
C ALA A 634 23.09 -32.46 4.83
N GLY A 635 22.16 -33.41 4.97
CA GLY A 635 22.42 -34.83 4.79
C GLY A 635 22.74 -35.23 3.35
N LEU A 636 22.46 -34.41 2.33
CA LEU A 636 22.84 -34.72 0.96
C LEU A 636 24.34 -34.91 0.77
N THR A 637 25.16 -34.28 1.62
CA THR A 637 26.62 -34.47 1.62
C THR A 637 27.07 -35.93 1.84
N ASP A 638 26.23 -36.74 2.49
CA ASP A 638 26.54 -38.12 2.84
C ASP A 638 26.25 -39.10 1.69
N ILE A 639 25.53 -38.67 0.65
CA ILE A 639 25.15 -39.44 -0.53
C ILE A 639 25.75 -38.94 -1.84
N ILE A 640 26.75 -38.07 -1.74
CA ILE A 640 27.48 -37.60 -2.93
C ILE A 640 28.19 -38.77 -3.62
N SER A 641 28.07 -38.87 -4.93
CA SER A 641 28.63 -39.97 -5.72
C SER A 641 29.19 -39.46 -7.05
N ASP A 642 30.34 -39.98 -7.43
CA ASP A 642 30.98 -39.71 -8.76
C ASP A 642 30.45 -40.68 -9.85
N ASP A 643 29.49 -41.54 -9.54
CA ASP A 643 28.87 -42.49 -10.50
C ASP A 643 28.13 -41.70 -11.59
N LYS A 644 28.58 -41.82 -12.85
CA LYS A 644 28.05 -41.12 -14.03
C LYS A 644 26.78 -41.74 -14.62
N LYS A 645 26.21 -42.80 -14.02
CA LYS A 645 24.94 -43.34 -14.49
C LYS A 645 23.84 -42.32 -14.42
N ALA A 646 22.93 -42.37 -15.38
CA ALA A 646 21.74 -41.51 -15.39
C ALA A 646 20.96 -41.66 -14.04
N VAL A 647 20.44 -40.57 -13.55
CA VAL A 647 19.61 -40.55 -12.30
C VAL A 647 18.13 -40.53 -12.66
N SER A 648 17.32 -41.18 -11.84
CA SER A 648 15.87 -41.26 -12.06
C SER A 648 15.16 -39.94 -11.95
N TYR A 649 15.74 -38.95 -11.26
CA TYR A 649 15.16 -37.64 -11.03
C TYR A 649 15.63 -36.52 -12.03
N GLU A 650 16.32 -36.89 -13.14
CA GLU A 650 16.85 -35.86 -14.09
C GLU A 650 15.74 -34.99 -14.67
N THR A 651 14.66 -35.58 -15.13
CA THR A 651 13.50 -34.84 -15.65
C THR A 651 12.89 -33.92 -14.57
N LEU A 652 12.77 -34.43 -13.35
CA LEU A 652 12.24 -33.63 -12.23
C LEU A 652 13.18 -32.49 -11.86
N LEU A 653 14.51 -32.68 -11.96
CA LEU A 653 15.50 -31.61 -11.73
C LEU A 653 15.26 -30.43 -12.69
N HIS A 654 15.15 -30.70 -14.02
CA HIS A 654 14.91 -29.67 -15.02
C HIS A 654 13.53 -29.02 -14.85
N LYS A 655 12.49 -29.78 -14.53
CA LYS A 655 11.17 -29.23 -14.15
C LYS A 655 11.26 -28.33 -12.92
N THR A 656 12.07 -28.70 -11.92
CA THR A 656 12.25 -27.93 -10.70
C THR A 656 13.00 -26.62 -10.97
N ILE A 657 14.05 -26.62 -11.82
CA ILE A 657 14.75 -25.41 -12.24
C ILE A 657 13.73 -24.43 -12.86
N LYS A 658 12.97 -24.88 -13.85
CA LYS A 658 11.91 -24.09 -14.51
C LYS A 658 10.92 -23.54 -13.49
N LYS A 659 10.34 -24.45 -12.69
CA LYS A 659 9.29 -24.08 -11.71
C LYS A 659 9.78 -23.09 -10.67
N VAL A 660 10.94 -23.29 -10.07
CA VAL A 660 11.48 -22.38 -9.05
C VAL A 660 11.80 -21.01 -9.68
N THR A 661 12.32 -20.99 -10.92
CA THR A 661 12.58 -19.76 -11.67
C THR A 661 11.31 -18.93 -11.87
N ASP A 662 10.23 -19.57 -12.35
CA ASP A 662 8.95 -18.94 -12.65
C ASP A 662 8.20 -18.55 -11.36
N ASP A 663 8.20 -19.44 -10.37
CA ASP A 663 7.51 -19.22 -9.09
C ASP A 663 8.12 -18.03 -8.30
N ILE A 664 9.43 -17.81 -8.36
CA ILE A 664 10.07 -16.64 -7.74
C ILE A 664 9.59 -15.35 -8.39
N GLU A 665 9.51 -15.29 -9.73
CA GLU A 665 9.00 -14.11 -10.46
C GLU A 665 7.51 -13.85 -10.15
N ALA A 666 6.74 -14.91 -9.96
CA ALA A 666 5.33 -14.82 -9.61
C ALA A 666 5.06 -14.67 -8.10
N GLN A 667 6.11 -14.58 -7.28
CA GLN A 667 6.04 -14.57 -5.81
C GLN A 667 5.28 -15.79 -5.21
N LYS A 668 5.30 -16.92 -5.90
CA LYS A 668 4.76 -18.20 -5.45
C LYS A 668 5.82 -19.01 -4.68
N PHE A 669 6.39 -18.39 -3.66
CA PHE A 669 7.51 -18.95 -2.90
C PHE A 669 7.20 -20.28 -2.24
N ASN A 670 5.97 -20.45 -1.74
CA ASN A 670 5.51 -21.70 -1.13
C ASN A 670 5.56 -22.87 -2.12
N THR A 671 5.18 -22.68 -3.37
CA THR A 671 5.22 -23.72 -4.41
C THR A 671 6.64 -23.97 -4.92
N ALA A 672 7.49 -22.94 -4.98
CA ALA A 672 8.93 -23.10 -5.25
C ALA A 672 9.61 -23.99 -4.19
N ILE A 673 9.38 -23.69 -2.91
CA ILE A 673 9.92 -24.48 -1.79
C ILE A 673 9.35 -25.91 -1.81
N ALA A 674 8.06 -26.11 -2.08
CA ALA A 674 7.45 -27.43 -2.22
C ALA A 674 8.09 -28.25 -3.37
N ALA A 675 8.41 -27.62 -4.50
CA ALA A 675 9.11 -28.27 -5.60
C ALA A 675 10.50 -28.76 -5.18
N LEU A 676 11.25 -27.94 -4.43
CA LEU A 676 12.54 -28.31 -3.86
C LEU A 676 12.42 -29.48 -2.86
N MET A 677 11.38 -29.49 -2.02
CA MET A 677 11.10 -30.60 -1.11
C MET A 677 10.78 -31.89 -1.86
N THR A 678 10.04 -31.80 -2.97
CA THR A 678 9.72 -32.94 -3.83
C THR A 678 10.98 -33.50 -4.49
N LEU A 679 11.80 -32.63 -5.07
CA LEU A 679 13.08 -33.05 -5.67
C LEU A 679 13.99 -33.72 -4.62
N LEU A 680 14.09 -33.16 -3.42
CA LEU A 680 14.84 -33.73 -2.31
C LEU A 680 14.38 -35.16 -1.97
N ASN A 681 13.08 -35.43 -1.98
CA ASN A 681 12.53 -36.76 -1.73
C ASN A 681 12.97 -37.78 -2.81
N GLU A 682 12.95 -37.40 -4.08
CA GLU A 682 13.37 -38.27 -5.17
C GLU A 682 14.89 -38.52 -5.18
N ILE A 683 15.70 -37.46 -4.80
CA ILE A 683 17.15 -37.68 -4.61
C ILE A 683 17.42 -38.71 -3.52
N TYR A 684 16.70 -38.65 -2.41
CA TYR A 684 16.85 -39.65 -1.33
C TYR A 684 16.35 -41.04 -1.72
N LYS A 685 15.36 -41.18 -2.61
CA LYS A 685 14.94 -42.50 -3.14
C LYS A 685 16.04 -43.08 -4.04
N GLU A 686 16.69 -42.25 -4.86
CA GLU A 686 17.84 -42.68 -5.67
C GLU A 686 19.08 -42.96 -4.81
N ASN A 687 19.13 -42.36 -3.58
CA ASN A 687 20.22 -42.46 -2.61
C ASN A 687 21.61 -42.13 -3.17
N ARG A 688 21.67 -41.22 -4.15
CA ARG A 688 22.89 -40.64 -4.70
C ARG A 688 22.62 -39.32 -5.37
N ILE A 689 23.65 -38.44 -5.36
CA ILE A 689 23.62 -37.16 -6.05
C ILE A 689 25.03 -36.83 -6.53
N SER A 690 25.19 -36.35 -7.79
CA SER A 690 26.46 -35.81 -8.27
C SER A 690 26.75 -34.44 -7.66
N LYS A 691 28.01 -34.03 -7.61
CA LYS A 691 28.38 -32.68 -7.19
C LYS A 691 27.71 -31.60 -8.07
N GLU A 692 27.57 -31.87 -9.37
CA GLU A 692 26.91 -30.95 -10.31
C GLU A 692 25.41 -30.77 -9.96
N ASN A 693 24.67 -31.87 -9.81
CA ASN A 693 23.25 -31.80 -9.46
C ASN A 693 23.03 -31.20 -8.07
N LEU A 694 23.93 -31.49 -7.12
CA LEU A 694 23.90 -30.87 -5.80
C LEU A 694 24.11 -29.36 -5.92
N THR A 695 25.08 -28.90 -6.71
CA THR A 695 25.30 -27.47 -6.94
C THR A 695 24.08 -26.80 -7.55
N ILE A 696 23.38 -27.43 -8.51
CA ILE A 696 22.11 -26.93 -9.07
C ILE A 696 21.06 -26.82 -7.97
N PHE A 697 20.87 -27.85 -7.16
CA PHE A 697 19.92 -27.83 -6.04
C PHE A 697 20.23 -26.71 -5.05
N LEU A 698 21.49 -26.53 -4.67
CA LEU A 698 21.94 -25.48 -3.77
C LEU A 698 21.69 -24.08 -4.35
N LYS A 699 21.94 -23.87 -5.64
CA LYS A 699 21.66 -22.61 -6.33
C LYS A 699 20.17 -22.23 -6.27
N LEU A 700 19.29 -23.20 -6.51
CA LEU A 700 17.83 -22.99 -6.43
C LEU A 700 17.36 -22.68 -5.01
N LEU A 701 17.99 -23.31 -4.01
CA LEU A 701 17.65 -23.10 -2.60
C LEU A 701 18.29 -21.84 -2.00
N SER A 702 19.43 -21.38 -2.53
CA SER A 702 20.23 -20.27 -1.98
C SER A 702 19.41 -18.98 -1.70
N PRO A 703 18.49 -18.52 -2.56
CA PRO A 703 17.68 -17.35 -2.24
C PRO A 703 16.83 -17.49 -0.96
N PHE A 704 16.40 -18.70 -0.62
CA PHE A 704 15.59 -19.03 0.53
C PHE A 704 16.41 -19.32 1.79
N ALA A 705 17.51 -20.07 1.65
CA ALA A 705 18.36 -20.55 2.73
C ALA A 705 19.85 -20.37 2.39
N PRO A 706 20.33 -19.11 2.38
CA PRO A 706 21.66 -18.81 1.84
C PRO A 706 22.82 -19.36 2.70
N HIS A 707 22.67 -19.42 4.02
CA HIS A 707 23.78 -19.81 4.88
C HIS A 707 24.15 -21.29 4.74
N ILE A 708 23.17 -22.18 4.80
CA ILE A 708 23.39 -23.63 4.65
C ILE A 708 23.90 -23.96 3.24
N THR A 709 23.40 -23.26 2.22
CA THR A 709 23.78 -23.53 0.82
C THR A 709 25.20 -23.09 0.53
N GLU A 710 25.65 -21.94 1.06
CA GLU A 710 27.04 -21.53 1.00
C GLU A 710 27.98 -22.53 1.71
N GLU A 711 27.59 -23.00 2.90
CA GLU A 711 28.39 -23.94 3.66
C GLU A 711 28.60 -25.27 2.92
N ILE A 712 27.54 -25.81 2.36
CA ILE A 712 27.63 -27.05 1.58
C ILE A 712 28.44 -26.82 0.31
N TYR A 713 28.26 -25.69 -0.37
CA TYR A 713 29.00 -25.35 -1.59
C TYR A 713 30.49 -25.24 -1.34
N GLU A 714 30.91 -24.57 -0.27
CA GLU A 714 32.32 -24.51 0.18
C GLU A 714 32.87 -25.93 0.48
N MET A 715 32.10 -26.78 1.20
CA MET A 715 32.50 -28.15 1.55
C MET A 715 32.72 -29.06 0.34
N ILE A 716 31.96 -28.91 -0.73
CA ILE A 716 32.11 -29.74 -1.94
C ILE A 716 33.18 -29.21 -2.90
N GLY A 717 33.90 -28.16 -2.50
CA GLY A 717 34.97 -27.54 -3.27
C GLY A 717 34.47 -26.49 -4.27
N GLY A 718 33.36 -25.84 -4.03
CA GLY A 718 32.91 -24.71 -4.83
C GLY A 718 33.83 -23.50 -4.70
N GLU A 719 34.01 -22.75 -5.77
CA GLU A 719 34.87 -21.55 -5.80
C GLU A 719 34.03 -20.27 -5.65
N GLY A 720 34.50 -19.33 -4.83
CA GLY A 720 33.80 -18.07 -4.56
C GLY A 720 32.54 -18.24 -3.73
N PHE A 721 31.54 -17.38 -3.99
CA PHE A 721 30.27 -17.39 -3.30
C PHE A 721 29.16 -17.95 -4.19
N LEU A 722 28.38 -18.90 -3.69
CA LEU A 722 27.23 -19.48 -4.40
C LEU A 722 26.20 -18.40 -4.79
N THR A 723 25.93 -17.49 -3.87
CA THR A 723 24.90 -16.43 -3.99
C THR A 723 25.16 -15.42 -5.13
N VAL A 724 26.37 -15.39 -5.71
CA VAL A 724 26.71 -14.58 -6.88
C VAL A 724 27.15 -15.45 -8.08
N SER A 725 27.06 -16.78 -7.98
CA SER A 725 27.29 -17.69 -9.10
C SER A 725 26.12 -17.66 -10.09
N ALA A 726 26.32 -18.13 -11.33
CA ALA A 726 25.26 -18.10 -12.35
C ALA A 726 24.03 -18.93 -11.96
N TRP A 727 22.82 -18.35 -12.16
CA TRP A 727 21.55 -19.06 -11.98
C TRP A 727 21.48 -20.27 -12.90
N PRO A 728 20.98 -21.45 -12.45
CA PRO A 728 20.94 -22.64 -13.27
C PRO A 728 19.92 -22.52 -14.41
N GLU A 729 20.28 -23.02 -15.57
CA GLU A 729 19.43 -23.13 -16.74
C GLU A 729 18.81 -24.53 -16.84
N TYR A 730 17.60 -24.63 -17.37
CA TYR A 730 16.96 -25.89 -17.66
C TYR A 730 16.97 -26.18 -19.16
N ASP A 731 16.98 -27.48 -19.47
CA ASP A 731 16.80 -27.98 -20.84
C ASP A 731 15.32 -28.33 -21.02
N GLU A 732 14.64 -27.65 -21.94
CA GLU A 732 13.22 -27.87 -22.19
C GLU A 732 12.92 -29.32 -22.61
N ALA A 733 13.81 -29.93 -23.42
CA ALA A 733 13.65 -31.31 -23.84
C ALA A 733 13.68 -32.32 -22.68
N LYS A 734 14.43 -32.00 -21.62
CA LYS A 734 14.52 -32.81 -20.42
C LYS A 734 13.37 -32.60 -19.44
N THR A 735 12.51 -31.60 -19.66
CA THR A 735 11.32 -31.39 -18.84
C THR A 735 10.14 -32.31 -19.24
N ILE A 736 10.28 -33.05 -20.36
CA ILE A 736 9.25 -33.93 -20.87
C ILE A 736 9.38 -35.30 -20.19
N ASP A 737 8.32 -35.77 -19.55
CA ASP A 737 8.31 -37.10 -18.98
C ASP A 737 8.38 -38.15 -20.08
N ALA A 738 9.27 -39.11 -19.92
CA ALA A 738 9.37 -40.25 -20.86
C ALA A 738 8.09 -41.10 -20.83
N THR A 739 7.44 -41.16 -19.68
CA THR A 739 6.16 -41.87 -19.48
C THR A 739 5.14 -41.00 -18.74
N VAL A 740 3.87 -41.21 -19.04
CA VAL A 740 2.75 -40.59 -18.33
C VAL A 740 1.85 -41.61 -17.71
N GLU A 741 1.39 -41.36 -16.48
CA GLU A 741 0.40 -42.23 -15.84
C GLU A 741 -1.01 -41.83 -16.31
N VAL A 742 -1.74 -42.80 -16.88
CA VAL A 742 -3.05 -42.57 -17.47
C VAL A 742 -4.06 -43.49 -16.79
N GLY A 743 -5.18 -42.92 -16.33
CA GLY A 743 -6.28 -43.67 -15.76
C GLY A 743 -6.95 -44.57 -16.80
N VAL A 744 -7.09 -45.88 -16.48
CA VAL A 744 -7.80 -46.85 -17.32
C VAL A 744 -9.21 -47.08 -16.77
N GLN A 745 -10.18 -46.81 -17.61
CA GLN A 745 -11.61 -47.08 -17.34
C GLN A 745 -12.08 -48.33 -18.08
N VAL A 746 -12.96 -49.07 -17.42
CA VAL A 746 -13.78 -50.09 -18.09
C VAL A 746 -15.25 -49.70 -17.88
N ASN A 747 -15.96 -49.49 -18.98
CA ASN A 747 -17.34 -48.97 -19.00
C ASN A 747 -17.50 -47.66 -18.19
N GLY A 748 -16.56 -46.73 -18.32
CA GLY A 748 -16.62 -45.40 -17.69
C GLY A 748 -16.20 -45.39 -16.20
N LYS A 749 -15.84 -46.51 -15.60
CA LYS A 749 -15.36 -46.59 -14.20
C LYS A 749 -13.86 -46.83 -14.18
N VAL A 750 -13.09 -45.99 -13.49
CA VAL A 750 -11.64 -46.15 -13.31
C VAL A 750 -11.36 -47.49 -12.60
N ARG A 751 -10.46 -48.28 -13.20
CA ARG A 751 -10.09 -49.61 -12.70
C ARG A 751 -8.62 -49.71 -12.31
N ALA A 752 -7.77 -48.99 -13.05
CA ALA A 752 -6.33 -48.94 -12.77
C ALA A 752 -5.74 -47.63 -13.32
N ALA A 753 -4.50 -47.36 -12.97
CA ALA A 753 -3.63 -46.40 -13.69
C ALA A 753 -2.50 -47.21 -14.33
N VAL A 754 -2.08 -46.85 -15.54
CA VAL A 754 -0.98 -47.48 -16.27
C VAL A 754 0.00 -46.41 -16.73
N SER A 755 1.29 -46.71 -16.65
CA SER A 755 2.36 -45.87 -17.19
C SER A 755 2.53 -46.18 -18.68
N ILE A 756 2.42 -45.18 -19.52
CA ILE A 756 2.60 -45.31 -20.98
C ILE A 756 3.64 -44.29 -21.48
N PRO A 757 4.37 -44.58 -22.57
CA PRO A 757 5.27 -43.58 -23.15
C PRO A 757 4.54 -42.26 -23.47
N ALA A 758 5.15 -41.14 -23.15
CA ALA A 758 4.55 -39.83 -23.45
C ALA A 758 4.42 -39.66 -24.98
N GLY A 759 3.23 -39.22 -25.43
CA GLY A 759 2.97 -39.07 -26.85
C GLY A 759 2.80 -40.38 -27.64
N CYS A 760 2.71 -41.53 -26.98
CA CYS A 760 2.48 -42.83 -27.64
C CYS A 760 1.15 -42.80 -28.40
N ASP A 761 1.05 -43.65 -29.43
CA ASP A 761 -0.19 -43.88 -30.17
C ASP A 761 -1.24 -44.67 -29.35
N LYS A 762 -2.44 -44.72 -29.91
CA LYS A 762 -3.56 -45.41 -29.25
C LYS A 762 -3.29 -46.89 -29.04
N ASP A 763 -2.60 -47.55 -29.97
CA ASP A 763 -2.38 -48.99 -29.92
C ASP A 763 -1.39 -49.35 -28.80
N THR A 764 -0.34 -48.60 -28.66
CA THR A 764 0.61 -48.71 -27.55
C THR A 764 -0.07 -48.49 -26.19
N ALA A 765 -0.87 -47.40 -26.07
CA ALA A 765 -1.63 -47.13 -24.87
C ALA A 765 -2.63 -48.23 -24.49
N MET A 766 -3.33 -48.75 -25.49
CA MET A 766 -4.27 -49.85 -25.29
C MET A 766 -3.59 -51.19 -24.92
N ALA A 767 -2.45 -51.48 -25.52
CA ALA A 767 -1.64 -52.64 -25.16
C ALA A 767 -1.22 -52.58 -23.69
N ALA A 768 -0.70 -51.48 -23.24
CA ALA A 768 -0.33 -51.27 -21.81
C ALA A 768 -1.53 -51.39 -20.86
N ALA A 769 -2.68 -50.81 -21.26
CA ALA A 769 -3.90 -50.90 -20.45
C ALA A 769 -4.40 -52.34 -20.33
N LYS A 770 -4.37 -53.13 -21.41
CA LYS A 770 -4.83 -54.56 -21.42
C LYS A 770 -3.85 -55.47 -20.72
N ALA A 771 -2.56 -55.12 -20.69
CA ALA A 771 -1.54 -55.90 -19.97
C ALA A 771 -1.59 -55.71 -18.43
N ASN A 772 -2.34 -54.72 -17.93
CA ASN A 772 -2.52 -54.53 -16.49
C ASN A 772 -3.47 -55.57 -15.92
N ASP A 773 -3.00 -56.41 -14.97
CA ASP A 773 -3.76 -57.53 -14.41
C ASP A 773 -5.16 -57.15 -13.91
N ARG A 774 -5.28 -56.02 -13.27
CA ARG A 774 -6.55 -55.51 -12.75
C ARG A 774 -7.53 -55.13 -13.87
N VAL A 775 -7.03 -54.54 -14.95
CA VAL A 775 -7.85 -54.24 -16.12
C VAL A 775 -8.23 -55.55 -16.82
N ALA A 776 -7.26 -56.43 -17.04
CA ALA A 776 -7.45 -57.73 -17.67
C ALA A 776 -8.60 -58.55 -17.02
N SER A 777 -8.66 -58.56 -15.67
CA SER A 777 -9.74 -59.26 -14.94
C SER A 777 -11.16 -58.72 -15.22
N PHE A 778 -11.28 -57.41 -15.60
CA PHE A 778 -12.55 -56.83 -15.99
C PHE A 778 -12.90 -57.05 -17.45
N LEU A 779 -11.94 -57.47 -18.29
CA LEU A 779 -12.11 -57.78 -19.69
C LEU A 779 -12.37 -59.25 -19.95
N GLU A 780 -12.03 -60.15 -19.02
CA GLU A 780 -12.14 -61.58 -19.14
C GLU A 780 -13.59 -62.05 -19.45
N GLY A 781 -13.75 -62.80 -20.51
CA GLY A 781 -15.04 -63.30 -20.94
C GLY A 781 -15.96 -62.26 -21.63
N LYS A 782 -15.49 -61.05 -21.85
CA LYS A 782 -16.30 -59.98 -22.45
C LYS A 782 -15.78 -59.56 -23.82
N LYS A 783 -16.69 -59.13 -24.66
CA LYS A 783 -16.37 -58.60 -26.01
C LYS A 783 -16.10 -57.10 -25.90
N ILE A 784 -14.93 -56.64 -26.37
CA ILE A 784 -14.59 -55.21 -26.46
C ILE A 784 -15.43 -54.60 -27.60
N VAL A 785 -16.21 -53.58 -27.27
CA VAL A 785 -17.11 -52.88 -28.20
C VAL A 785 -16.48 -51.60 -28.75
N LYS A 786 -15.76 -50.87 -27.86
CA LYS A 786 -15.14 -49.59 -28.24
C LYS A 786 -13.92 -49.30 -27.35
N GLU A 787 -12.90 -48.76 -27.97
CA GLU A 787 -11.67 -48.33 -27.28
C GLU A 787 -11.49 -46.84 -27.53
N ILE A 788 -11.36 -46.07 -26.45
CA ILE A 788 -11.22 -44.62 -26.47
C ILE A 788 -9.90 -44.31 -25.76
N PHE A 789 -9.04 -43.57 -26.45
CA PHE A 789 -7.79 -43.02 -25.88
C PHE A 789 -7.80 -41.51 -26.04
N VAL A 790 -7.64 -40.80 -24.90
CA VAL A 790 -7.41 -39.35 -24.90
C VAL A 790 -5.98 -39.17 -24.42
N PRO A 791 -5.04 -38.76 -25.29
CA PRO A 791 -3.63 -38.64 -24.96
C PRO A 791 -3.38 -37.87 -23.63
N GLY A 792 -2.57 -38.44 -22.75
CA GLY A 792 -2.22 -37.87 -21.47
C GLY A 792 -3.35 -37.74 -20.44
N LYS A 793 -4.58 -38.18 -20.76
CA LYS A 793 -5.72 -38.04 -19.83
C LYS A 793 -6.34 -39.36 -19.42
N ILE A 794 -6.82 -40.16 -20.37
CA ILE A 794 -7.61 -41.32 -20.00
C ILE A 794 -7.65 -42.39 -21.12
N ILE A 795 -7.69 -43.64 -20.73
CA ILE A 795 -8.01 -44.76 -21.57
C ILE A 795 -9.37 -45.33 -21.11
N ASN A 796 -10.33 -45.52 -22.00
CA ASN A 796 -11.60 -46.15 -21.66
C ASN A 796 -11.91 -47.32 -22.61
N ILE A 797 -12.06 -48.50 -22.06
CA ILE A 797 -12.41 -49.75 -22.76
C ILE A 797 -13.87 -50.07 -22.46
N VAL A 798 -14.67 -50.02 -23.49
CA VAL A 798 -16.11 -50.38 -23.39
C VAL A 798 -16.27 -51.85 -23.73
N VAL A 799 -16.81 -52.60 -22.83
CA VAL A 799 -17.05 -54.07 -22.97
C VAL A 799 -18.53 -54.40 -22.81
N LYS A 800 -18.93 -55.45 -23.46
CA LYS A 800 -20.32 -56.03 -23.40
C LYS A 800 -20.28 -57.50 -23.04
#